data_6e2caebed7eec1b3762ee24ae082c519
#
_entry.id   6e2caebed7eec1b3762ee24ae082c519
#
_cell.length_a   1.000
_cell.length_b   1.000
_cell.length_c   1.000
_cell.angle_alpha   90.00
_cell.angle_beta   90.00
_cell.angle_gamma   90.00
#
_symmetry.space_group_name_H-M   'P 1'
#
loop_
_entity.id
_entity.type
_entity.pdbx_description
1 polymer ?
#
loop_
_entity_poly.entity_id
_entity_poly.type
_entity_poly.pdbx_seq_one_letter_code
_entity_poly.pdbx_strand_id
1 'polypeptide(L)'
;MTADDGPPLSLRPFPVANQKPKTLAEFIARVNAQPGGFRATTKEKLEEEICANQSKDGADDVEDMQMSDGEGDDSASNEGEPESSIKDPNQARMEVLRDMDIMGNTAMLTLDFLSLLLSKYNPTHASQTLSQQLRDMVGIGTIGADKLYESSMTEEKAKNQAEVAAGWTLMETNKTRDAAEEATAFLEKEMEAEGKYWDDVVSVQKAGWSVCRMPNERHTLGVRFGFSEAAPEFRTNSLAPLRRADDGSVQLDSGRLGGVSERLLVTYEKDGQVVSRSSLPPPISDDAPLEARVLEARNTIYSQELWHELTRESRTLVAYDVRLEGSRLTCEVDSSTRIIVELVPLETSRAADEQPRDGLVAEAISLALHILLGHAHRTNELVRTRPIPPYVSRPKGQQIHVLLRPIIARTMHDRDIRETTKYVGSLVQALQKAGLPASLVLSTPQVAISDGSNRGPNQTSSAQTLVRTMLQPLDFTLAVTILPTVSFTVQGRTHLSPVTATYYHITLPPESPLEHICKPYHDVYPDLQALVDYLNTATARVLSEHILSKLMAAGSTADWTQDVKGTSIRNLDRQDFDLGFAIDKQDDKPALIVRHASEEGQKRSVKKWTWAAAGDSEGSSLHHVVGQIVGQDLSDGAM
;
A
#
# COMPACT_ATOMS: atom_id res chain seq x y z
N MET A 1 40.69 25.46 4.50
CA MET A 1 40.52 24.62 5.70
C MET A 1 40.36 25.57 6.86
N THR A 2 39.16 25.96 7.16
CA THR A 2 38.82 26.80 8.29
C THR A 2 38.67 25.91 9.52
N ALA A 3 39.58 26.10 10.45
CA ALA A 3 39.67 25.39 11.70
C ALA A 3 38.58 25.89 12.68
N ASP A 4 37.35 25.44 12.50
CA ASP A 4 36.34 25.64 13.52
C ASP A 4 35.17 24.63 13.39
N ASP A 5 35.50 23.40 13.09
CA ASP A 5 34.56 22.28 13.18
C ASP A 5 34.86 21.45 14.43
N GLY A 6 34.86 22.08 15.58
CA GLY A 6 34.67 21.35 16.83
C GLY A 6 33.32 20.63 16.79
N PRO A 7 33.18 19.45 17.45
CA PRO A 7 31.87 18.80 17.54
C PRO A 7 30.87 19.81 18.11
N PRO A 8 29.68 19.96 17.52
CA PRO A 8 28.70 20.89 18.02
C PRO A 8 28.42 20.58 19.47
N LEU A 9 28.60 21.54 20.34
CA LEU A 9 28.36 21.43 21.76
C LEU A 9 26.86 21.22 22.12
N SER A 10 25.98 21.41 21.14
CA SER A 10 24.55 21.18 21.27
C SER A 10 24.10 19.98 20.47
N LEU A 11 23.53 18.98 21.14
CA LEU A 11 22.85 17.83 20.54
C LEU A 11 21.44 18.17 20.01
N ARG A 12 21.06 19.45 20.03
CA ARG A 12 19.73 19.89 19.54
C ARG A 12 19.63 19.63 18.05
N PRO A 13 18.60 18.90 17.58
CA PRO A 13 18.25 18.92 16.17
C PRO A 13 17.90 20.38 15.81
N PHE A 14 18.59 20.97 14.87
CA PHE A 14 18.28 22.32 14.42
C PHE A 14 16.85 22.36 13.88
N PRO A 15 15.99 23.27 14.34
CA PRO A 15 14.67 23.43 13.77
C PRO A 15 14.85 23.97 12.33
N VAL A 16 14.67 23.10 11.35
CA VAL A 16 14.78 23.45 9.93
C VAL A 16 13.47 24.08 9.42
N ALA A 17 12.45 24.13 10.30
CA ALA A 17 11.07 24.40 9.90
C ALA A 17 10.83 25.79 9.25
N ASN A 18 11.64 26.80 9.55
CA ASN A 18 11.35 28.18 9.14
C ASN A 18 12.36 28.83 8.17
N GLN A 19 13.28 28.06 7.59
CA GLN A 19 14.15 28.67 6.57
C GLN A 19 13.38 28.85 5.26
N LYS A 20 13.26 30.10 4.82
CA LYS A 20 12.72 30.41 3.48
C LYS A 20 13.57 29.70 2.44
N PRO A 21 12.97 29.00 1.45
CA PRO A 21 13.72 28.28 0.43
C PRO A 21 14.60 29.27 -0.36
N LYS A 22 15.89 28.98 -0.46
CA LYS A 22 16.87 29.84 -1.12
C LYS A 22 16.92 29.63 -2.63
N THR A 23 16.44 28.49 -3.12
CA THR A 23 16.46 28.14 -4.54
C THR A 23 15.09 27.63 -5.00
N LEU A 24 14.78 27.78 -6.29
CA LEU A 24 13.54 27.29 -6.89
C LEU A 24 13.41 25.75 -6.73
N ALA A 25 14.52 25.02 -6.81
CA ALA A 25 14.53 23.57 -6.64
C ALA A 25 14.15 23.17 -5.20
N GLU A 26 14.63 23.91 -4.21
CA GLU A 26 14.31 23.71 -2.80
C GLU A 26 12.84 24.06 -2.50
N PHE A 27 12.33 25.12 -3.14
CA PHE A 27 10.90 25.50 -3.09
C PHE A 27 10.01 24.39 -3.69
N ILE A 28 10.34 23.89 -4.88
CA ILE A 28 9.60 22.80 -5.53
C ILE A 28 9.63 21.53 -4.66
N ALA A 29 10.79 21.19 -4.08
CA ALA A 29 10.92 20.06 -3.19
C ALA A 29 10.06 20.20 -1.93
N ARG A 30 9.98 21.43 -1.38
CA ARG A 30 9.15 21.75 -0.21
C ARG A 30 7.65 21.67 -0.53
N VAL A 31 7.23 22.19 -1.69
CA VAL A 31 5.82 22.08 -2.15
C VAL A 31 5.43 20.63 -2.40
N ASN A 32 6.32 19.83 -2.99
CA ASN A 32 6.05 18.42 -3.22
C ASN A 32 6.08 17.57 -1.93
N ALA A 33 6.74 18.08 -0.87
CA ALA A 33 6.76 17.44 0.43
C ALA A 33 5.53 17.78 1.30
N GLN A 34 4.72 18.77 0.90
CA GLN A 34 3.47 19.09 1.59
C GLN A 34 2.41 18.02 1.36
N PRO A 35 1.48 17.83 2.34
CA PRO A 35 0.36 16.91 2.22
C PRO A 35 -0.44 17.12 0.92
N GLY A 36 -0.49 16.10 0.05
CA GLY A 36 -1.14 16.18 -1.26
C GLY A 36 -0.30 16.83 -2.36
N GLY A 37 0.91 17.31 -2.07
CA GLY A 37 1.84 17.92 -3.02
C GLY A 37 1.25 19.14 -3.74
N PHE A 38 1.78 19.46 -4.92
CA PHE A 38 1.31 20.59 -5.75
C PHE A 38 -0.20 20.54 -6.08
N ARG A 39 -0.80 19.36 -6.09
CA ARG A 39 -2.24 19.19 -6.40
C ARG A 39 -3.17 19.63 -5.27
N ALA A 40 -2.67 19.70 -4.04
CA ALA A 40 -3.45 20.11 -2.86
C ALA A 40 -3.30 21.59 -2.54
N THR A 41 -2.36 22.30 -3.19
CA THR A 41 -2.21 23.75 -3.06
C THR A 41 -3.27 24.45 -3.88
N THR A 42 -4.32 24.93 -3.21
CA THR A 42 -5.31 25.82 -3.79
C THR A 42 -4.96 27.28 -3.48
N LYS A 43 -5.41 28.20 -4.32
CA LYS A 43 -5.18 29.64 -4.13
C LYS A 43 -5.69 30.14 -2.78
N GLU A 44 -6.83 29.61 -2.34
CA GLU A 44 -7.48 29.95 -1.07
C GLU A 44 -6.62 29.54 0.14
N LYS A 45 -6.01 28.32 0.09
CA LYS A 45 -5.10 27.85 1.13
C LYS A 45 -3.82 28.66 1.23
N LEU A 46 -3.27 29.10 0.09
CA LEU A 46 -2.10 29.97 0.07
C LEU A 46 -2.42 31.36 0.61
N GLU A 47 -3.59 31.92 0.32
CA GLU A 47 -4.05 33.17 0.87
C GLU A 47 -4.27 33.09 2.39
N GLU A 48 -4.82 31.97 2.90
CA GLU A 48 -4.95 31.70 4.33
C GLU A 48 -3.60 31.58 5.04
N GLU A 49 -2.63 30.89 4.44
CA GLU A 49 -1.26 30.76 4.99
C GLU A 49 -0.52 32.12 5.00
N ILE A 50 -0.68 32.91 3.96
CA ILE A 50 -0.09 34.26 3.89
C ILE A 50 -0.70 35.16 4.99
N CYS A 51 -2.02 35.16 5.17
CA CYS A 51 -2.69 35.88 6.24
C CYS A 51 -2.29 35.41 7.64
N ALA A 52 -2.13 34.10 7.84
CA ALA A 52 -1.70 33.52 9.10
C ALA A 52 -0.24 33.83 9.44
N ASN A 53 0.63 33.93 8.44
CA ASN A 53 2.03 34.31 8.63
C ASN A 53 2.20 35.82 8.85
N GLN A 54 1.41 36.66 8.17
CA GLN A 54 1.39 38.11 8.42
C GLN A 54 0.89 38.46 9.82
N SER A 55 0.00 37.64 10.40
CA SER A 55 -0.45 37.83 11.79
C SER A 55 0.57 37.34 12.83
N LYS A 56 1.51 36.45 12.45
CA LYS A 56 2.60 35.99 13.33
C LYS A 56 3.83 36.88 13.29
N ASP A 57 4.18 37.41 12.12
CA ASP A 57 5.30 38.35 11.98
C ASP A 57 5.02 39.69 12.69
N GLY A 58 3.77 40.02 13.02
CA GLY A 58 3.40 41.19 13.79
C GLY A 58 3.49 41.05 15.32
N ALA A 59 3.77 39.85 15.83
CA ALA A 59 3.83 39.56 17.26
C ALA A 59 5.27 39.38 17.79
N ASP A 60 6.21 38.98 16.92
CA ASP A 60 7.59 38.66 17.32
C ASP A 60 8.57 39.87 17.22
N ASP A 61 8.15 41.01 16.66
CA ASP A 61 9.03 42.17 16.47
C ASP A 61 9.03 43.16 17.64
N VAL A 62 8.47 42.84 18.81
CA VAL A 62 8.35 43.80 19.94
C VAL A 62 9.33 43.55 21.08
N GLU A 63 10.08 42.46 21.13
CA GLU A 63 10.93 42.15 22.30
C GLU A 63 12.45 42.32 22.16
N ASP A 64 12.98 42.73 21.00
CA ASP A 64 14.46 42.81 20.82
C ASP A 64 15.00 44.23 20.46
N MET A 65 14.34 45.30 20.92
CA MET A 65 14.88 46.68 20.82
C MET A 65 14.86 47.41 22.15
N GLN A 66 15.72 47.05 23.06
CA GLN A 66 16.19 47.95 24.11
C GLN A 66 17.66 47.67 24.43
N MET A 67 18.52 48.43 23.82
CA MET A 67 19.76 48.97 24.36
C MET A 67 20.68 49.46 23.23
N SER A 68 20.55 50.67 22.82
CA SER A 68 21.68 51.50 22.40
C SER A 68 21.26 52.99 22.40
N ASP A 69 21.66 53.67 23.46
CA ASP A 69 21.74 55.12 23.50
C ASP A 69 22.76 55.62 22.48
N GLY A 70 22.39 56.64 21.73
CA GLY A 70 23.31 57.32 20.81
C GLY A 70 22.59 58.37 19.97
N GLU A 71 22.56 59.59 20.49
CA GLU A 71 22.02 60.82 19.90
C GLU A 71 22.49 61.08 18.47
N GLY A 72 21.62 61.72 17.68
CA GLY A 72 22.10 62.61 16.64
C GLY A 72 21.37 62.58 15.30
N ASP A 73 20.33 63.41 15.24
CA ASP A 73 20.03 64.40 14.18
C ASP A 73 19.50 64.00 12.80
N ASP A 74 18.30 64.48 12.62
CA ASP A 74 17.55 64.92 11.43
C ASP A 74 18.01 64.51 10.00
N SER A 75 17.18 63.87 9.28
CA SER A 75 16.27 64.42 8.27
C SER A 75 15.65 63.40 7.33
N ALA A 76 14.34 63.47 7.33
CA ALA A 76 13.41 63.30 6.21
C ALA A 76 13.49 62.14 5.23
N SER A 77 12.39 61.33 5.33
CA SER A 77 11.60 60.79 4.22
C SER A 77 12.24 59.76 3.27
N ASN A 78 11.85 58.51 3.38
CA ASN A 78 10.94 57.94 2.41
C ASN A 78 10.59 56.49 2.77
N GLU A 79 9.31 56.19 2.71
CA GLU A 79 8.76 54.84 2.81
C GLU A 79 9.29 53.95 1.69
N GLY A 80 9.78 52.79 2.02
CA GLY A 80 10.19 51.77 1.06
C GLY A 80 10.54 50.49 1.78
N GLU A 81 9.74 49.44 1.55
CA GLU A 81 9.82 48.06 2.04
C GLU A 81 11.25 47.52 2.07
N PRO A 82 11.60 46.63 3.03
CA PRO A 82 12.86 45.88 2.96
C PRO A 82 12.75 44.75 1.96
N GLU A 83 12.81 45.04 0.68
CA GLU A 83 13.24 44.06 -0.29
C GLU A 83 14.65 43.61 0.11
N SER A 84 14.83 42.33 0.36
CA SER A 84 16.14 41.66 0.39
C SER A 84 16.73 41.73 -1.01
N SER A 85 17.07 42.94 -1.47
CA SER A 85 17.81 43.14 -2.69
C SER A 85 19.16 42.44 -2.51
N ILE A 86 19.48 41.50 -3.35
CA ILE A 86 20.84 41.03 -3.62
C ILE A 86 21.66 42.33 -3.84
N LYS A 87 22.43 42.76 -2.81
CA LYS A 87 23.26 43.98 -2.92
C LYS A 87 24.08 43.80 -4.18
N ASP A 88 24.01 44.80 -5.07
CA ASP A 88 24.82 44.83 -6.27
C ASP A 88 26.29 44.60 -5.85
N PRO A 89 27.01 43.61 -6.42
CA PRO A 89 28.40 43.32 -6.05
C PRO A 89 29.30 44.53 -6.13
N ASN A 90 28.98 45.53 -6.98
CA ASN A 90 29.67 46.80 -7.02
C ASN A 90 29.39 47.68 -5.81
N GLN A 91 28.15 47.70 -5.31
CA GLN A 91 27.77 48.43 -4.11
C GLN A 91 28.41 47.81 -2.86
N ALA A 92 28.41 46.49 -2.72
CA ALA A 92 29.09 45.78 -1.64
C ALA A 92 30.60 46.06 -1.65
N ARG A 93 31.22 46.12 -2.84
CA ARG A 93 32.65 46.49 -2.99
C ARG A 93 32.93 47.94 -2.54
N MET A 94 32.03 48.85 -2.90
CA MET A 94 32.18 50.27 -2.48
C MET A 94 32.03 50.44 -0.97
N GLU A 95 31.10 49.70 -0.34
CA GLU A 95 30.95 49.66 1.12
C GLU A 95 32.22 49.17 1.81
N VAL A 96 32.80 48.04 1.35
CA VAL A 96 34.04 47.47 1.89
C VAL A 96 35.20 48.45 1.71
N LEU A 97 35.34 49.11 0.56
CA LEU A 97 36.39 50.13 0.33
C LEU A 97 36.24 51.30 1.28
N ARG A 98 35.03 51.81 1.49
CA ARG A 98 34.72 52.86 2.45
C ARG A 98 35.10 52.47 3.88
N ASP A 99 34.75 51.26 4.29
CA ASP A 99 35.09 50.76 5.63
C ASP A 99 36.57 50.57 5.81
N MET A 100 37.31 50.13 4.77
CA MET A 100 38.76 50.09 4.77
C MET A 100 39.40 51.47 4.89
N ASP A 101 38.86 52.46 4.19
CA ASP A 101 39.33 53.87 4.30
C ASP A 101 39.07 54.44 5.72
N ILE A 102 37.90 54.15 6.30
CA ILE A 102 37.58 54.57 7.69
C ILE A 102 38.56 53.90 8.67
N MET A 103 38.77 52.59 8.54
CA MET A 103 39.71 51.88 9.40
C MET A 103 41.16 52.40 9.24
N GLY A 104 41.58 52.66 8.00
CA GLY A 104 42.90 53.25 7.71
C GLY A 104 43.07 54.60 8.35
N ASN A 105 42.07 55.48 8.21
CA ASN A 105 42.11 56.80 8.82
C ASN A 105 42.09 56.75 10.37
N THR A 106 41.31 55.87 10.96
CA THR A 106 41.25 55.66 12.41
C THR A 106 42.58 55.17 12.95
N ALA A 107 43.23 54.19 12.25
CA ALA A 107 44.55 53.69 12.61
C ALA A 107 45.62 54.78 12.52
N MET A 108 45.59 55.61 11.46
CA MET A 108 46.53 56.74 11.32
C MET A 108 46.38 57.77 12.44
N LEU A 109 45.14 58.15 12.77
CA LEU A 109 44.85 59.09 13.86
C LEU A 109 45.29 58.55 15.22
N THR A 110 45.11 57.24 15.49
CA THR A 110 45.60 56.63 16.73
C THR A 110 47.12 56.59 16.80
N LEU A 111 47.77 56.29 15.70
CA LEU A 111 49.24 56.32 15.62
C LEU A 111 49.78 57.72 15.82
N ASP A 112 49.18 58.73 15.20
CA ASP A 112 49.52 60.13 15.38
C ASP A 112 49.36 60.56 16.83
N PHE A 113 48.26 60.17 17.48
CA PHE A 113 48.01 60.48 18.90
C PHE A 113 49.07 59.83 19.80
N LEU A 114 49.38 58.53 19.60
CA LEU A 114 50.40 57.84 20.35
C LEU A 114 51.80 58.44 20.11
N SER A 115 52.10 58.80 18.87
CA SER A 115 53.38 59.45 18.51
C SER A 115 53.52 60.81 19.16
N LEU A 116 52.42 61.59 19.25
CA LEU A 116 52.37 62.87 19.90
C LEU A 116 52.59 62.76 21.41
N LEU A 117 51.98 61.77 22.07
CA LEU A 117 52.20 61.47 23.49
C LEU A 117 53.64 61.04 23.78
N LEU A 118 54.26 60.29 22.90
CA LEU A 118 55.66 59.82 23.03
C LEU A 118 56.68 60.93 22.64
N SER A 119 56.27 61.96 21.96
CA SER A 119 57.15 63.05 21.42
C SER A 119 57.95 63.77 22.47
N LYS A 120 57.43 63.83 23.69
CA LYS A 120 58.15 64.47 24.83
C LYS A 120 59.39 63.69 25.28
N TYR A 121 59.30 62.32 25.16
CA TYR A 121 60.39 61.42 25.58
C TYR A 121 61.32 61.03 24.44
N ASN A 122 60.81 60.92 23.23
CA ASN A 122 61.56 60.54 22.03
C ASN A 122 61.22 61.46 20.85
N PRO A 123 61.74 62.69 20.81
CA PRO A 123 61.42 63.69 19.79
C PRO A 123 61.90 63.27 18.37
N THR A 124 62.96 62.52 18.29
CA THR A 124 63.48 62.04 17.02
C THR A 124 62.59 61.00 16.35
N HIS A 125 62.00 60.09 17.12
CA HIS A 125 61.03 59.10 16.62
C HIS A 125 59.70 59.77 16.24
N ALA A 126 59.20 60.68 17.07
CA ALA A 126 57.98 61.39 16.81
C ALA A 126 58.04 62.23 15.51
N SER A 127 59.20 62.78 15.19
CA SER A 127 59.40 63.49 13.94
C SER A 127 59.23 62.68 12.67
N GLN A 128 59.38 61.34 12.78
CA GLN A 128 59.26 60.42 11.64
C GLN A 128 57.88 59.77 11.56
N THR A 129 57.16 59.62 12.67
CA THR A 129 55.89 58.91 12.77
C THR A 129 54.66 59.80 12.79
N LEU A 130 54.81 61.10 13.15
CA LEU A 130 53.73 62.06 13.11
C LEU A 130 53.41 62.49 11.67
N SER A 131 52.12 62.57 11.34
CA SER A 131 51.63 63.15 10.09
C SER A 131 52.07 64.60 9.95
N GLN A 132 52.37 65.05 8.73
CA GLN A 132 52.89 66.36 8.45
C GLN A 132 51.94 67.49 8.92
N GLN A 133 50.65 67.26 8.79
CA GLN A 133 49.61 68.21 9.22
C GLN A 133 49.62 68.40 10.73
N LEU A 134 49.73 67.40 11.52
CA LEU A 134 49.79 67.47 12.98
C LEU A 134 51.15 68.03 13.46
N ARG A 135 52.22 67.83 12.73
CA ARG A 135 53.52 68.40 13.04
C ARG A 135 53.55 69.89 12.88
N ASP A 136 52.84 70.43 11.88
CA ASP A 136 52.77 71.87 11.61
C ASP A 136 51.78 72.54 12.57
N MET A 137 50.76 71.89 13.08
CA MET A 137 49.77 72.44 13.99
C MET A 137 50.15 72.33 15.47
N VAL A 138 50.76 71.25 15.86
CA VAL A 138 51.07 70.90 17.25
C VAL A 138 52.59 70.69 17.37
N GLY A 139 53.31 71.53 18.06
CA GLY A 139 54.77 71.36 18.23
C GLY A 139 55.15 70.05 18.89
N ILE A 140 56.24 69.44 18.38
CA ILE A 140 56.80 68.20 18.93
C ILE A 140 57.15 68.41 20.41
N GLY A 141 56.71 67.51 21.30
CA GLY A 141 56.96 67.59 22.75
C GLY A 141 56.05 68.48 23.54
N THR A 142 54.99 69.03 22.90
CA THR A 142 53.99 69.93 23.60
C THR A 142 53.01 69.11 24.43
N ILE A 143 52.68 67.91 24.01
CA ILE A 143 51.81 66.97 24.75
C ILE A 143 52.64 65.82 25.20
N GLY A 144 52.64 65.49 26.45
CA GLY A 144 53.32 64.32 27.01
C GLY A 144 52.45 63.66 28.04
N ALA A 145 52.66 62.37 28.17
CA ALA A 145 52.12 61.62 29.29
C ALA A 145 52.90 61.99 30.53
N ASP A 146 52.49 63.01 31.21
CA ASP A 146 53.10 63.37 32.50
C ASP A 146 52.79 62.27 33.51
N LYS A 147 53.81 61.89 34.27
CA LYS A 147 53.57 61.06 35.43
C LYS A 147 52.57 61.75 36.32
N LEU A 148 51.43 61.16 36.45
CA LEU A 148 50.48 61.63 37.51
C LEU A 148 51.26 61.61 38.80
N TYR A 149 51.36 62.77 39.42
CA TYR A 149 51.92 62.81 40.77
C TYR A 149 51.15 61.85 41.64
N GLU A 150 51.92 60.98 42.32
CA GLU A 150 51.32 60.11 43.35
C GLU A 150 50.55 61.05 44.30
N SER A 151 49.23 61.07 44.17
CA SER A 151 48.38 61.81 45.07
C SER A 151 48.73 61.33 46.48
N SER A 152 49.08 62.20 47.35
CA SER A 152 49.31 61.85 48.76
C SER A 152 48.08 61.14 49.27
N MET A 153 48.16 59.80 49.30
CA MET A 153 47.05 58.96 49.84
C MET A 153 47.02 59.23 51.34
N THR A 154 46.04 59.98 51.78
CA THR A 154 45.71 59.94 53.20
C THR A 154 45.12 58.62 53.58
N GLU A 155 45.37 58.11 54.81
CA GLU A 155 44.85 56.83 55.29
C GLU A 155 43.36 56.67 55.07
N GLU A 156 42.58 57.80 55.23
CA GLU A 156 41.15 57.84 54.98
C GLU A 156 40.77 57.57 53.52
N LYS A 157 41.52 58.16 52.56
CA LYS A 157 41.31 57.95 51.14
C LYS A 157 41.66 56.50 50.72
N ALA A 158 42.72 55.92 51.33
CA ALA A 158 43.10 54.53 51.07
C ALA A 158 41.99 53.60 51.59
N LYS A 159 41.44 53.89 52.77
CA LYS A 159 40.33 53.10 53.35
C LYS A 159 39.06 53.21 52.49
N ASN A 160 38.70 54.42 52.08
CA ASN A 160 37.56 54.66 51.20
C ASN A 160 37.70 53.96 49.85
N GLN A 161 38.90 53.99 49.24
CA GLN A 161 39.17 53.27 48.01
C GLN A 161 39.11 51.75 48.19
N ALA A 162 39.59 51.25 49.33
CA ALA A 162 39.48 49.81 49.65
C ALA A 162 38.00 49.40 49.84
N GLU A 163 37.19 50.25 50.50
CA GLU A 163 35.75 50.00 50.69
C GLU A 163 35.00 50.03 49.32
N VAL A 164 35.31 51.03 48.47
CA VAL A 164 34.74 51.12 47.11
C VAL A 164 35.17 49.92 46.27
N ALA A 165 36.46 49.53 46.32
CA ALA A 165 36.94 48.34 45.60
C ALA A 165 36.28 47.06 46.10
N ALA A 166 36.11 46.92 47.42
CA ALA A 166 35.36 45.81 48.01
C ALA A 166 33.88 45.79 47.56
N GLY A 167 33.25 47.01 47.50
CA GLY A 167 31.89 47.15 47.02
C GLY A 167 31.73 46.73 45.56
N TRP A 168 32.66 47.15 44.69
CA TRP A 168 32.69 46.71 43.27
C TRP A 168 32.93 45.21 43.14
N THR A 169 33.85 44.64 43.92
CA THR A 169 34.12 43.21 43.92
C THR A 169 32.89 42.41 44.38
N LEU A 170 32.18 42.89 45.41
CA LEU A 170 30.95 42.27 45.87
C LEU A 170 29.85 42.36 44.80
N MET A 171 29.71 43.51 44.14
CA MET A 171 28.74 43.68 43.08
C MET A 171 29.00 42.77 41.89
N GLU A 172 30.25 42.65 41.41
CA GLU A 172 30.64 41.75 40.34
C GLU A 172 30.50 40.25 40.75
N THR A 173 30.80 39.90 42.00
CA THR A 173 30.56 38.54 42.50
C THR A 173 29.08 38.19 42.58
N ASN A 174 28.23 39.14 43.00
CA ASN A 174 26.78 38.92 43.00
C ASN A 174 26.26 38.78 41.56
N LYS A 175 26.68 39.62 40.64
CA LYS A 175 26.32 39.53 39.20
C LYS A 175 26.76 38.17 38.59
N THR A 176 27.97 37.70 38.95
CA THR A 176 28.44 36.38 38.50
C THR A 176 27.63 35.24 39.09
N ARG A 177 27.24 35.35 40.38
CA ARG A 177 26.37 34.40 41.03
C ARG A 177 25.00 34.35 40.32
N ASP A 178 24.38 35.50 40.12
CA ASP A 178 23.05 35.60 39.52
C ASP A 178 23.07 35.04 38.10
N ALA A 179 24.10 35.35 37.32
CA ALA A 179 24.30 34.77 35.97
C ALA A 179 24.55 33.24 36.03
N ALA A 180 25.25 32.76 37.06
CA ALA A 180 25.44 31.31 37.22
C ALA A 180 24.13 30.58 37.64
N GLU A 181 23.32 31.21 38.50
CA GLU A 181 22.01 30.67 38.89
C GLU A 181 21.06 30.62 37.66
N GLU A 182 21.01 31.70 36.89
CA GLU A 182 20.23 31.74 35.63
C GLU A 182 20.69 30.66 34.64
N ALA A 183 21.98 30.54 34.41
CA ALA A 183 22.54 29.50 33.55
C ALA A 183 22.23 28.10 34.05
N THR A 184 22.26 27.89 35.37
CA THR A 184 21.91 26.57 35.95
C THR A 184 20.45 26.24 35.70
N ALA A 185 19.52 27.16 35.98
CA ALA A 185 18.10 26.98 35.75
C ALA A 185 17.79 26.70 34.26
N PHE A 186 18.48 27.39 33.35
CA PHE A 186 18.38 27.16 31.93
C PHE A 186 18.86 25.76 31.56
N LEU A 187 20.03 25.33 32.08
CA LEU A 187 20.60 24.02 31.80
C LEU A 187 19.72 22.89 32.36
N GLU A 188 19.15 23.07 33.55
CA GLU A 188 18.23 22.08 34.16
C GLU A 188 17.00 21.88 33.27
N LYS A 189 16.39 22.97 32.78
CA LYS A 189 15.25 22.90 31.85
C LYS A 189 15.62 22.21 30.55
N GLU A 190 16.79 22.52 30.00
CA GLU A 190 17.26 21.87 28.78
C GLU A 190 17.58 20.38 28.97
N MET A 191 18.18 20.03 30.10
CA MET A 191 18.44 18.60 30.44
C MET A 191 17.14 17.80 30.56
N GLU A 192 16.11 18.37 31.16
CA GLU A 192 14.80 17.72 31.25
C GLU A 192 14.18 17.53 29.85
N ALA A 193 14.21 18.56 29.03
CA ALA A 193 13.68 18.50 27.66
C ALA A 193 14.49 17.54 26.75
N GLU A 194 15.82 17.51 26.88
CA GLU A 194 16.64 16.53 26.19
C GLU A 194 16.39 15.10 26.70
N GLY A 195 16.21 14.92 28.01
CA GLY A 195 15.85 13.64 28.60
C GLY A 195 14.60 13.05 27.94
N LYS A 196 13.52 13.83 27.85
CA LYS A 196 12.28 13.43 27.19
C LYS A 196 12.50 13.04 25.72
N TYR A 197 13.25 13.87 24.97
CA TYR A 197 13.56 13.59 23.57
C TYR A 197 14.25 12.24 23.38
N TRP A 198 15.29 11.98 24.18
CA TRP A 198 16.04 10.72 24.07
C TRP A 198 15.27 9.51 24.57
N ASP A 199 14.42 9.68 25.57
CA ASP A 199 13.54 8.59 26.05
C ASP A 199 12.55 8.18 24.94
N ASP A 200 11.95 9.14 24.25
CA ASP A 200 11.06 8.89 23.12
C ASP A 200 11.81 8.20 21.95
N VAL A 201 13.00 8.67 21.57
CA VAL A 201 13.81 8.06 20.51
C VAL A 201 14.22 6.62 20.87
N VAL A 202 14.62 6.40 22.13
CA VAL A 202 14.98 5.08 22.64
C VAL A 202 13.77 4.15 22.68
N SER A 203 12.57 4.66 23.01
CA SER A 203 11.33 3.87 22.97
C SER A 203 11.04 3.33 21.58
N VAL A 204 11.18 4.18 20.55
CA VAL A 204 11.05 3.80 19.13
C VAL A 204 12.06 2.72 18.76
N GLN A 205 13.32 2.86 19.19
CA GLN A 205 14.36 1.85 18.93
C GLN A 205 14.06 0.53 19.65
N LYS A 206 13.60 0.56 20.91
CA LYS A 206 13.18 -0.62 21.68
C LYS A 206 11.99 -1.34 21.05
N ALA A 207 11.07 -0.58 20.42
CA ALA A 207 9.95 -1.13 19.64
C ALA A 207 10.40 -1.82 18.33
N GLY A 208 11.69 -1.79 17.99
CA GLY A 208 12.28 -2.47 16.84
C GLY A 208 12.40 -1.63 15.58
N TRP A 209 12.12 -0.33 15.65
CA TRP A 209 12.26 0.56 14.51
C TRP A 209 13.72 0.99 14.29
N SER A 210 14.12 1.09 13.03
CA SER A 210 15.48 1.56 12.70
C SER A 210 15.52 3.09 12.70
N VAL A 211 16.29 3.64 13.63
CA VAL A 211 16.61 5.07 13.68
C VAL A 211 17.87 5.32 12.88
N CYS A 212 17.85 6.32 12.01
CA CYS A 212 18.97 6.67 11.15
C CYS A 212 19.10 8.19 11.02
N ARG A 213 20.24 8.66 10.52
CA ARG A 213 20.44 10.09 10.22
C ARG A 213 19.69 10.46 8.94
N MET A 214 19.03 11.61 8.94
CA MET A 214 18.39 12.15 7.74
C MET A 214 19.43 12.52 6.67
N PRO A 215 19.25 12.10 5.40
CA PRO A 215 20.26 12.30 4.34
C PRO A 215 20.44 13.78 3.97
N ASN A 216 19.43 14.61 4.10
CA ASN A 216 19.43 16.00 3.64
C ASN A 216 19.47 17.01 4.79
N GLU A 217 19.43 16.56 6.04
CA GLU A 217 19.40 17.43 7.22
C GLU A 217 20.58 17.09 8.13
N ARG A 218 21.36 18.11 8.50
CA ARG A 218 22.41 17.93 9.49
C ARG A 218 21.79 17.80 10.88
N HIS A 219 22.30 16.87 11.68
CA HIS A 219 21.92 16.67 13.08
C HIS A 219 20.45 16.27 13.34
N THR A 220 19.69 15.85 12.31
CA THR A 220 18.33 15.36 12.47
C THR A 220 18.31 13.84 12.40
N LEU A 221 17.70 13.21 13.40
CA LEU A 221 17.40 11.79 13.38
C LEU A 221 16.09 11.55 12.63
N GLY A 222 15.99 10.40 12.01
CA GLY A 222 14.77 9.96 11.35
C GLY A 222 14.51 8.49 11.65
N VAL A 223 13.25 8.09 11.57
CA VAL A 223 12.83 6.71 11.67
C VAL A 223 12.46 6.17 10.31
N ARG A 224 12.94 4.96 10.01
CA ARG A 224 12.61 4.25 8.79
C ARG A 224 11.57 3.19 9.09
N PHE A 225 10.39 3.29 8.45
CA PHE A 225 9.27 2.39 8.68
C PHE A 225 8.74 1.69 7.42
N GLY A 226 9.22 2.03 6.23
CA GLY A 226 8.81 1.38 4.98
C GLY A 226 9.70 0.22 4.57
N PHE A 227 9.31 -0.43 3.49
CA PHE A 227 10.00 -1.58 2.94
C PHE A 227 11.08 -1.15 1.93
N SER A 228 12.24 -1.82 1.95
CA SER A 228 13.34 -1.56 1.01
C SER A 228 13.00 -1.96 -0.43
N GLU A 229 12.05 -2.87 -0.61
CA GLU A 229 11.61 -3.40 -1.89
C GLU A 229 10.41 -2.64 -2.49
N ALA A 230 9.88 -1.67 -1.77
CA ALA A 230 8.82 -0.79 -2.22
C ALA A 230 9.24 0.05 -3.44
N ALA A 231 8.28 0.56 -4.18
CA ALA A 231 8.51 1.51 -5.26
C ALA A 231 9.32 2.73 -4.76
N PRO A 232 10.14 3.37 -5.59
CA PRO A 232 11.02 4.46 -5.17
C PRO A 232 10.29 5.57 -4.41
N GLU A 233 9.06 5.88 -4.80
CA GLU A 233 8.21 6.89 -4.16
C GLU A 233 7.91 6.54 -2.71
N PHE A 234 7.39 5.33 -2.46
CA PHE A 234 7.07 4.85 -1.11
C PHE A 234 8.32 4.64 -0.25
N ARG A 235 9.43 4.24 -0.86
CA ARG A 235 10.71 4.10 -0.17
C ARG A 235 11.27 5.42 0.31
N THR A 236 11.09 6.49 -0.46
CA THR A 236 11.50 7.84 -0.06
C THR A 236 10.59 8.39 1.03
N ASN A 237 9.29 8.18 0.91
CA ASN A 237 8.28 8.64 1.88
C ASN A 237 8.27 7.81 3.18
N SER A 238 8.95 6.69 3.22
CA SER A 238 9.05 5.81 4.40
C SER A 238 10.12 6.21 5.42
N LEU A 239 10.72 7.36 5.26
CA LEU A 239 11.69 7.93 6.17
C LEU A 239 11.16 9.27 6.68
N ALA A 240 10.83 9.35 7.96
CA ALA A 240 10.32 10.57 8.58
C ALA A 240 11.31 11.13 9.62
N PRO A 241 11.53 12.44 9.62
CA PRO A 241 12.36 13.09 10.63
C PRO A 241 11.66 13.09 11.99
N LEU A 242 12.45 12.91 13.03
CA LEU A 242 12.07 13.05 14.43
C LEU A 242 12.49 14.45 14.89
N ARG A 243 11.52 15.34 14.96
CA ARG A 243 11.77 16.74 15.35
C ARG A 243 11.52 16.90 16.84
N ARG A 244 12.36 17.71 17.49
CA ARG A 244 12.16 18.08 18.89
C ARG A 244 11.19 19.26 18.94
N ALA A 245 10.15 19.17 19.75
CA ALA A 245 9.29 20.26 20.12
C ALA A 245 9.91 21.08 21.27
N ASP A 246 9.37 22.27 21.54
CA ASP A 246 9.87 23.18 22.60
C ASP A 246 9.74 22.56 24.00
N ASP A 247 8.77 21.68 24.20
CA ASP A 247 8.55 20.95 25.46
C ASP A 247 9.46 19.71 25.61
N GLY A 248 10.34 19.46 24.64
CA GLY A 248 11.22 18.30 24.60
C GLY A 248 10.58 17.04 24.02
N SER A 249 9.28 17.01 23.74
CA SER A 249 8.63 15.87 23.11
C SER A 249 9.11 15.67 21.66
N VAL A 250 9.01 14.44 21.15
CA VAL A 250 9.35 14.13 19.75
C VAL A 250 8.13 14.24 18.88
N GLN A 251 8.20 15.08 17.86
CA GLN A 251 7.22 15.16 16.80
C GLN A 251 7.69 14.35 15.59
N LEU A 252 6.85 13.42 15.15
CA LEU A 252 7.05 12.71 13.89
C LEU A 252 6.55 13.61 12.76
N ASP A 253 7.45 14.07 11.90
CA ASP A 253 7.07 14.84 10.72
C ASP A 253 6.54 13.89 9.62
N SER A 254 5.23 13.70 9.61
CA SER A 254 4.52 12.88 8.62
C SER A 254 4.13 13.65 7.35
N GLY A 255 4.67 14.85 7.13
CA GLY A 255 4.29 15.73 6.01
C GLY A 255 4.43 15.09 4.63
N ARG A 256 5.34 14.12 4.46
CA ARG A 256 5.50 13.34 3.22
C ARG A 256 4.43 12.28 3.01
N LEU A 257 3.70 11.89 4.06
CA LEU A 257 2.62 10.88 4.01
C LEU A 257 1.25 11.50 3.70
N GLY A 258 1.17 12.82 3.60
CA GLY A 258 -0.08 13.50 3.36
C GLY A 258 -0.80 13.98 4.63
N GLY A 259 -0.25 13.72 5.80
CA GLY A 259 -0.82 14.16 7.09
C GLY A 259 -2.10 13.42 7.52
N VAL A 260 -2.69 12.63 6.64
CA VAL A 260 -3.93 11.87 6.88
C VAL A 260 -3.63 10.38 6.90
N SER A 261 -4.13 9.69 7.92
CA SER A 261 -4.02 8.24 8.01
C SER A 261 -5.02 7.57 7.07
N GLU A 262 -4.53 6.78 6.13
CA GLU A 262 -5.34 6.09 5.12
C GLU A 262 -5.28 4.57 5.29
N ARG A 263 -6.40 3.90 5.02
CA ARG A 263 -6.51 2.43 5.04
C ARG A 263 -7.27 1.93 3.82
N LEU A 264 -6.95 0.69 3.45
CA LEU A 264 -7.67 -0.01 2.41
C LEU A 264 -8.98 -0.57 2.96
N LEU A 265 -10.10 -0.14 2.39
CA LEU A 265 -11.43 -0.64 2.69
C LEU A 265 -11.85 -1.60 1.58
N VAL A 266 -12.23 -2.82 1.96
CA VAL A 266 -12.77 -3.82 1.05
C VAL A 266 -14.26 -3.99 1.34
N THR A 267 -15.09 -3.86 0.32
CA THR A 267 -16.53 -4.08 0.38
C THR A 267 -16.91 -5.22 -0.54
N TYR A 268 -17.64 -6.18 -0.03
CA TYR A 268 -18.18 -7.31 -0.78
C TYR A 268 -19.68 -7.14 -0.95
N GLU A 269 -20.13 -7.00 -2.19
CA GLU A 269 -21.55 -6.82 -2.56
C GLU A 269 -22.08 -8.07 -3.25
N LYS A 270 -23.32 -8.40 -2.94
CA LYS A 270 -24.07 -9.46 -3.61
C LYS A 270 -25.47 -8.97 -3.92
N ASP A 271 -25.91 -9.16 -5.17
CA ASP A 271 -27.22 -8.71 -5.66
C ASP A 271 -27.46 -7.20 -5.43
N GLY A 272 -26.39 -6.38 -5.52
CA GLY A 272 -26.45 -4.93 -5.29
C GLY A 272 -26.56 -4.51 -3.81
N GLN A 273 -26.47 -5.47 -2.88
CA GLN A 273 -26.47 -5.20 -1.45
C GLN A 273 -25.09 -5.48 -0.83
N VAL A 274 -24.66 -4.62 0.08
CA VAL A 274 -23.42 -4.82 0.83
C VAL A 274 -23.61 -5.96 1.82
N VAL A 275 -22.95 -7.08 1.59
CA VAL A 275 -22.99 -8.26 2.47
C VAL A 275 -21.93 -8.16 3.57
N SER A 276 -20.73 -7.70 3.22
CA SER A 276 -19.64 -7.58 4.19
C SER A 276 -18.71 -6.42 3.83
N ARG A 277 -18.07 -5.85 4.86
CA ARG A 277 -17.11 -4.77 4.76
C ARG A 277 -15.94 -5.06 5.71
N SER A 278 -14.71 -4.78 5.28
CA SER A 278 -13.54 -4.94 6.15
C SER A 278 -13.54 -3.92 7.28
N SER A 279 -13.07 -4.33 8.45
CA SER A 279 -12.96 -3.47 9.63
C SER A 279 -11.84 -2.44 9.44
N LEU A 280 -12.09 -1.20 9.87
CA LEU A 280 -11.08 -0.15 9.91
C LEU A 280 -10.68 0.10 11.37
N PRO A 281 -9.38 0.25 11.67
CA PRO A 281 -8.94 0.61 13.00
C PRO A 281 -9.38 2.04 13.34
N PRO A 282 -9.57 2.37 14.64
CA PRO A 282 -9.84 3.74 15.04
C PRO A 282 -8.63 4.64 14.75
N PRO A 283 -8.82 5.93 14.44
CA PRO A 283 -7.73 6.88 14.28
C PRO A 283 -6.96 7.02 15.61
N ILE A 284 -5.65 7.13 15.50
CA ILE A 284 -4.77 7.34 16.65
C ILE A 284 -4.84 8.82 17.05
N SER A 285 -4.93 9.11 18.35
CA SER A 285 -4.89 10.47 18.88
C SER A 285 -3.48 11.08 18.74
N ASP A 286 -3.40 12.40 18.62
CA ASP A 286 -2.12 13.12 18.55
C ASP A 286 -1.26 12.93 19.80
N ASP A 287 -1.88 12.66 20.96
CA ASP A 287 -1.21 12.38 22.24
C ASP A 287 -0.73 10.93 22.39
N ALA A 288 -0.90 10.08 21.37
CA ALA A 288 -0.48 8.69 21.43
C ALA A 288 1.07 8.57 21.49
N PRO A 289 1.59 7.50 22.12
CA PRO A 289 3.04 7.29 22.20
C PRO A 289 3.67 7.24 20.81
N LEU A 290 4.89 7.77 20.68
CA LEU A 290 5.60 7.94 19.43
C LEU A 290 5.69 6.63 18.62
N GLU A 291 5.90 5.49 19.28
CA GLU A 291 5.94 4.18 18.64
C GLU A 291 4.64 3.80 17.93
N ALA A 292 3.48 4.16 18.52
CA ALA A 292 2.17 3.94 17.92
C ALA A 292 1.96 4.85 16.68
N ARG A 293 2.43 6.10 16.75
CA ARG A 293 2.39 7.04 15.63
C ARG A 293 3.29 6.57 14.46
N VAL A 294 4.46 6.01 14.76
CA VAL A 294 5.34 5.39 13.76
C VAL A 294 4.68 4.17 13.12
N LEU A 295 4.02 3.32 13.92
CA LEU A 295 3.26 2.17 13.42
C LEU A 295 2.11 2.61 12.52
N GLU A 296 1.42 3.69 12.88
CA GLU A 296 0.35 4.28 12.07
C GLU A 296 0.89 4.80 10.73
N ALA A 297 1.99 5.53 10.75
CA ALA A 297 2.65 6.00 9.54
C ALA A 297 3.07 4.85 8.61
N ARG A 298 3.61 3.76 9.19
CA ARG A 298 3.92 2.54 8.43
C ARG A 298 2.69 1.93 7.78
N ASN A 299 1.60 1.79 8.55
CA ASN A 299 0.38 1.18 8.04
C ASN A 299 -0.26 2.03 6.93
N THR A 300 -0.15 3.36 7.04
CA THR A 300 -0.62 4.29 6.02
C THR A 300 0.17 4.13 4.72
N ILE A 301 1.50 4.18 4.79
CA ILE A 301 2.33 4.03 3.58
C ILE A 301 2.16 2.64 2.95
N TYR A 302 1.97 1.60 3.76
CA TYR A 302 1.72 0.25 3.26
C TYR A 302 0.37 0.15 2.54
N SER A 303 -0.67 0.82 3.05
CA SER A 303 -1.99 0.89 2.41
C SER A 303 -1.94 1.67 1.10
N GLN A 304 -1.19 2.77 1.06
CA GLN A 304 -0.97 3.56 -0.15
C GLN A 304 -0.19 2.77 -1.21
N GLU A 305 0.85 2.05 -0.80
CA GLU A 305 1.61 1.17 -1.69
C GLU A 305 0.73 0.03 -2.24
N LEU A 306 -0.05 -0.62 -1.37
CA LEU A 306 -0.97 -1.67 -1.76
C LEU A 306 -1.98 -1.15 -2.78
N TRP A 307 -2.57 0.03 -2.55
CA TRP A 307 -3.46 0.69 -3.50
C TRP A 307 -2.79 0.98 -4.85
N HIS A 308 -1.57 1.49 -4.82
CA HIS A 308 -0.79 1.76 -6.04
C HIS A 308 -0.55 0.48 -6.86
N GLU A 309 -0.12 -0.60 -6.22
CA GLU A 309 0.12 -1.88 -6.89
C GLU A 309 -1.18 -2.52 -7.41
N LEU A 310 -2.29 -2.42 -6.67
CA LEU A 310 -3.61 -2.85 -7.13
C LEU A 310 -4.07 -2.07 -8.37
N THR A 311 -3.88 -0.76 -8.35
CA THR A 311 -4.19 0.12 -9.51
C THR A 311 -3.31 -0.22 -10.72
N ARG A 312 -2.07 -0.60 -10.49
CA ARG A 312 -1.15 -1.03 -11.53
C ARG A 312 -1.52 -2.39 -12.11
N GLU A 313 -1.89 -3.36 -11.27
CA GLU A 313 -2.33 -4.68 -11.69
C GLU A 313 -3.68 -4.63 -12.42
N SER A 314 -4.62 -3.79 -11.99
CA SER A 314 -5.96 -3.67 -12.58
C SER A 314 -5.92 -3.40 -14.09
N ARG A 315 -4.91 -2.65 -14.57
CA ARG A 315 -4.72 -2.39 -16.01
C ARG A 315 -4.49 -3.66 -16.83
N THR A 316 -3.97 -4.71 -16.20
CA THR A 316 -3.75 -6.02 -16.85
C THR A 316 -4.95 -6.95 -16.72
N LEU A 317 -5.93 -6.59 -15.87
CA LEU A 317 -7.08 -7.42 -15.51
C LEU A 317 -8.40 -6.89 -16.10
N VAL A 318 -8.35 -6.00 -17.06
CA VAL A 318 -9.55 -5.46 -17.73
C VAL A 318 -10.42 -6.56 -18.36
N ALA A 319 -9.79 -7.64 -18.85
CA ALA A 319 -10.50 -8.81 -19.39
C ALA A 319 -11.32 -9.59 -18.32
N TYR A 320 -11.11 -9.32 -17.05
CA TYR A 320 -11.83 -9.94 -15.91
C TYR A 320 -12.77 -8.93 -15.23
N ASP A 321 -13.25 -7.94 -15.96
CA ASP A 321 -14.15 -6.88 -15.48
C ASP A 321 -13.63 -6.12 -14.24
N VAL A 322 -12.30 -5.99 -14.16
CA VAL A 322 -11.67 -5.12 -13.17
C VAL A 322 -11.57 -3.71 -13.72
N ARG A 323 -12.26 -2.76 -13.07
CA ARG A 323 -12.33 -1.37 -13.51
C ARG A 323 -11.92 -0.43 -12.39
N LEU A 324 -11.20 0.62 -12.75
CA LEU A 324 -10.87 1.71 -11.84
C LEU A 324 -11.81 2.88 -12.12
N GLU A 325 -12.69 3.19 -11.16
CA GLU A 325 -13.66 4.27 -11.22
C GLU A 325 -13.30 5.35 -10.19
N GLY A 326 -12.52 6.34 -10.59
CA GLY A 326 -12.03 7.39 -9.71
C GLY A 326 -11.10 6.82 -8.61
N SER A 327 -11.53 6.87 -7.33
CA SER A 327 -10.82 6.33 -6.17
C SER A 327 -11.25 4.90 -5.79
N ARG A 328 -12.10 4.25 -6.63
CA ARG A 328 -12.65 2.92 -6.38
C ARG A 328 -12.16 1.93 -7.41
N LEU A 329 -11.73 0.78 -6.94
CA LEU A 329 -11.41 -0.36 -7.80
C LEU A 329 -12.56 -1.36 -7.66
N THR A 330 -13.29 -1.57 -8.75
CA THR A 330 -14.41 -2.52 -8.83
C THR A 330 -13.98 -3.76 -9.59
N CYS A 331 -14.26 -4.92 -9.03
CA CYS A 331 -14.07 -6.23 -9.66
C CYS A 331 -15.42 -6.94 -9.71
N GLU A 332 -15.98 -7.12 -10.90
CA GLU A 332 -17.22 -7.88 -11.13
C GLU A 332 -16.84 -9.34 -11.33
N VAL A 333 -17.10 -10.14 -10.31
CA VAL A 333 -16.81 -11.59 -10.33
C VAL A 333 -17.90 -12.36 -11.07
N ASP A 334 -19.14 -11.92 -10.88
CA ASP A 334 -20.37 -12.51 -11.43
C ASP A 334 -21.41 -11.40 -11.60
N SER A 335 -22.47 -11.66 -12.37
CA SER A 335 -23.61 -10.74 -12.52
C SER A 335 -24.23 -10.29 -11.20
N SER A 336 -24.08 -11.10 -10.15
CA SER A 336 -24.63 -10.84 -8.82
C SER A 336 -23.59 -10.42 -7.77
N THR A 337 -22.30 -10.62 -8.04
CA THR A 337 -21.26 -10.47 -7.02
C THR A 337 -20.19 -9.47 -7.45
N ARG A 338 -19.92 -8.48 -6.59
CA ARG A 338 -18.95 -7.42 -6.83
C ARG A 338 -18.03 -7.23 -5.62
N ILE A 339 -16.75 -7.05 -5.87
CA ILE A 339 -15.74 -6.68 -4.88
C ILE A 339 -15.31 -5.25 -5.16
N ILE A 340 -15.41 -4.37 -4.18
CA ILE A 340 -15.00 -2.97 -4.25
C ILE A 340 -13.86 -2.76 -3.29
N VAL A 341 -12.80 -2.14 -3.76
CA VAL A 341 -11.63 -1.78 -2.95
C VAL A 341 -11.39 -0.29 -3.07
N GLU A 342 -11.25 0.38 -1.93
CA GLU A 342 -11.09 1.83 -1.84
C GLU A 342 -9.98 2.19 -0.84
N LEU A 343 -9.27 3.28 -1.11
CA LEU A 343 -8.38 3.89 -0.12
C LEU A 343 -9.14 5.00 0.59
N VAL A 344 -9.37 4.84 1.91
CA VAL A 344 -10.24 5.72 2.70
C VAL A 344 -9.44 6.34 3.84
N PRO A 345 -9.57 7.66 4.09
CA PRO A 345 -9.02 8.30 5.26
C PRO A 345 -9.79 7.88 6.52
N LEU A 346 -9.05 7.58 7.61
CA LEU A 346 -9.65 7.09 8.85
C LEU A 346 -10.56 8.11 9.54
N GLU A 347 -10.31 9.40 9.36
CA GLU A 347 -11.10 10.49 9.96
C GLU A 347 -12.53 10.55 9.43
N THR A 348 -12.72 10.26 8.15
CA THR A 348 -14.03 10.30 7.47
C THR A 348 -14.89 9.07 7.77
N SER A 349 -14.28 7.99 8.25
CA SER A 349 -14.95 6.69 8.42
C SER A 349 -15.89 6.62 9.64
N ARG A 350 -15.89 7.60 10.54
CA ARG A 350 -16.75 7.61 11.73
C ARG A 350 -18.27 7.64 11.44
N ALA A 351 -18.67 7.99 10.21
CA ALA A 351 -20.08 8.12 9.82
C ALA A 351 -20.71 6.82 9.27
N ALA A 352 -19.94 5.73 9.12
CA ALA A 352 -20.40 4.50 8.47
C ALA A 352 -20.56 3.32 9.45
N ASP A 353 -21.01 3.56 10.68
CA ASP A 353 -21.09 2.58 11.79
C ASP A 353 -22.21 1.55 11.67
N GLU A 354 -22.81 1.37 10.51
CA GLU A 354 -23.68 0.22 10.24
C GLU A 354 -22.86 -0.91 9.58
N GLN A 355 -22.08 -1.62 10.40
CA GLN A 355 -21.39 -2.83 9.93
C GLN A 355 -22.41 -3.94 9.67
N PRO A 356 -22.51 -4.47 8.43
CA PRO A 356 -23.21 -5.72 8.20
C PRO A 356 -22.54 -6.84 9.00
N ARG A 357 -23.33 -7.66 9.68
CA ARG A 357 -22.87 -8.61 10.70
C ARG A 357 -22.01 -9.78 10.21
N ASP A 358 -21.85 -9.98 8.90
CA ASP A 358 -21.06 -11.06 8.30
C ASP A 358 -19.79 -10.54 7.59
N GLY A 359 -18.92 -9.88 8.35
CA GLY A 359 -17.71 -9.25 7.82
C GLY A 359 -16.57 -10.19 7.35
N LEU A 360 -16.70 -11.50 7.52
CA LEU A 360 -15.59 -12.46 7.34
C LEU A 360 -15.02 -12.50 5.92
N VAL A 361 -15.84 -12.34 4.88
CA VAL A 361 -15.37 -12.44 3.49
C VAL A 361 -14.53 -11.23 3.10
N ALA A 362 -15.01 -10.02 3.37
CA ALA A 362 -14.28 -8.79 3.07
C ALA A 362 -12.99 -8.69 3.90
N GLU A 363 -13.03 -9.12 5.17
CA GLU A 363 -11.87 -9.18 6.05
C GLU A 363 -10.83 -10.17 5.54
N ALA A 364 -11.26 -11.35 5.09
CA ALA A 364 -10.38 -12.36 4.51
C ALA A 364 -9.72 -11.86 3.21
N ILE A 365 -10.45 -11.12 2.36
CA ILE A 365 -9.90 -10.51 1.14
C ILE A 365 -8.88 -9.43 1.51
N SER A 366 -9.20 -8.54 2.44
CA SER A 366 -8.30 -7.50 2.92
C SER A 366 -7.00 -8.11 3.47
N LEU A 367 -7.11 -9.10 4.35
CA LEU A 367 -5.96 -9.82 4.90
C LEU A 367 -5.13 -10.51 3.81
N ALA A 368 -5.79 -11.13 2.84
CA ALA A 368 -5.14 -11.78 1.72
C ALA A 368 -4.29 -10.81 0.89
N LEU A 369 -4.83 -9.63 0.56
CA LEU A 369 -4.11 -8.59 -0.17
C LEU A 369 -2.86 -8.12 0.58
N HIS A 370 -2.97 -7.89 1.89
CA HIS A 370 -1.85 -7.49 2.72
C HIS A 370 -0.76 -8.57 2.79
N ILE A 371 -1.13 -9.83 2.94
CA ILE A 371 -0.18 -10.94 2.99
C ILE A 371 0.49 -11.15 1.64
N LEU A 372 -0.24 -11.03 0.52
CA LEU A 372 0.32 -11.17 -0.82
C LEU A 372 1.34 -10.08 -1.13
N LEU A 373 1.08 -8.81 -0.75
CA LEU A 373 2.07 -7.74 -0.92
C LEU A 373 3.32 -8.01 -0.07
N GLY A 374 3.16 -8.39 1.19
CA GLY A 374 4.28 -8.76 2.06
C GLY A 374 5.11 -9.93 1.49
N HIS A 375 4.45 -10.92 0.88
CA HIS A 375 5.12 -12.02 0.19
C HIS A 375 5.86 -11.56 -1.07
N ALA A 376 5.28 -10.64 -1.85
CA ALA A 376 5.91 -10.06 -3.04
C ALA A 376 7.20 -9.33 -2.67
N HIS A 377 7.20 -8.50 -1.61
CA HIS A 377 8.39 -7.87 -1.07
C HIS A 377 9.47 -8.87 -0.66
N ARG A 378 9.09 -9.88 0.10
CA ARG A 378 10.03 -10.93 0.52
C ARG A 378 10.63 -11.69 -0.67
N THR A 379 9.83 -11.95 -1.69
CA THR A 379 10.30 -12.61 -2.91
C THR A 379 11.29 -11.73 -3.67
N ASN A 380 11.01 -10.43 -3.80
CA ASN A 380 11.91 -9.48 -4.42
C ASN A 380 13.23 -9.35 -3.65
N GLU A 381 13.17 -9.31 -2.33
CA GLU A 381 14.36 -9.31 -1.47
C GLU A 381 15.20 -10.57 -1.70
N LEU A 382 14.58 -11.74 -1.72
CA LEU A 382 15.27 -13.01 -1.99
C LEU A 382 15.89 -13.04 -3.38
N VAL A 383 15.21 -12.53 -4.40
CA VAL A 383 15.74 -12.42 -5.77
C VAL A 383 16.92 -11.45 -5.81
N ARG A 384 16.85 -10.33 -5.10
CA ARG A 384 17.91 -9.33 -5.02
C ARG A 384 19.15 -9.85 -4.30
N THR A 385 18.97 -10.61 -3.24
CA THR A 385 20.07 -11.13 -2.41
C THR A 385 20.72 -12.38 -2.97
N ARG A 386 20.03 -13.14 -3.84
CA ARG A 386 20.60 -14.34 -4.48
C ARG A 386 21.69 -13.97 -5.49
N PRO A 387 22.81 -14.70 -5.49
CA PRO A 387 23.83 -14.54 -6.53
C PRO A 387 23.25 -14.93 -7.89
N ILE A 388 23.45 -14.09 -8.89
CA ILE A 388 22.96 -14.33 -10.25
C ILE A 388 24.08 -14.96 -11.06
N PRO A 389 23.83 -16.03 -11.81
CA PRO A 389 24.79 -16.56 -12.75
C PRO A 389 25.18 -15.50 -13.79
N PRO A 390 26.45 -15.46 -14.23
CA PRO A 390 26.98 -14.37 -15.08
C PRO A 390 26.28 -14.25 -16.45
N TYR A 391 25.55 -15.27 -16.88
CA TYR A 391 24.82 -15.31 -18.16
C TYR A 391 23.33 -14.92 -18.02
N VAL A 392 22.85 -14.64 -16.82
CA VAL A 392 21.47 -14.22 -16.59
C VAL A 392 21.44 -12.74 -16.24
N SER A 393 20.78 -11.93 -17.06
CA SER A 393 20.55 -10.52 -16.72
C SER A 393 19.32 -10.37 -15.82
N ARG A 394 19.39 -9.45 -14.85
CA ARG A 394 18.20 -9.09 -14.06
C ARG A 394 17.16 -8.45 -14.96
N PRO A 395 15.88 -8.79 -14.80
CA PRO A 395 14.82 -8.07 -15.49
C PRO A 395 14.92 -6.58 -15.15
N LYS A 396 15.02 -5.74 -16.18
CA LYS A 396 15.02 -4.29 -16.02
C LYS A 396 13.57 -3.83 -15.83
N GLY A 397 13.27 -3.27 -14.68
CA GLY A 397 11.96 -2.70 -14.35
C GLY A 397 11.32 -3.36 -13.14
N GLN A 398 10.39 -2.63 -12.54
CA GLN A 398 9.60 -3.14 -11.42
C GLN A 398 8.54 -4.09 -11.96
N GLN A 399 8.58 -5.34 -11.52
CA GLN A 399 7.56 -6.34 -11.89
C GLN A 399 6.22 -5.95 -11.28
N ILE A 400 5.14 -6.24 -12.02
CA ILE A 400 3.78 -6.08 -11.50
C ILE A 400 3.55 -7.22 -10.49
N HIS A 401 3.13 -6.86 -9.29
CA HIS A 401 2.80 -7.85 -8.27
C HIS A 401 1.44 -8.48 -8.55
N VAL A 402 1.35 -9.79 -8.31
CA VAL A 402 0.12 -10.55 -8.49
C VAL A 402 -0.64 -10.55 -7.17
N LEU A 403 -1.59 -9.63 -7.01
CA LEU A 403 -2.35 -9.39 -5.79
C LEU A 403 -3.84 -9.72 -5.95
N LEU A 404 -4.48 -9.14 -6.97
CA LEU A 404 -5.91 -9.36 -7.26
C LEU A 404 -6.17 -10.68 -7.95
N ARG A 405 -5.27 -11.09 -8.84
CA ARG A 405 -5.43 -12.29 -9.66
C ARG A 405 -5.69 -13.56 -8.83
N PRO A 406 -5.03 -13.86 -7.70
CA PRO A 406 -5.34 -15.00 -6.87
C PRO A 406 -6.74 -14.94 -6.24
N ILE A 407 -7.23 -13.74 -5.92
CA ILE A 407 -8.56 -13.54 -5.36
C ILE A 407 -9.61 -13.79 -6.43
N ILE A 408 -9.42 -13.22 -7.64
CA ILE A 408 -10.27 -13.45 -8.80
C ILE A 408 -10.31 -14.94 -9.15
N ALA A 409 -9.16 -15.59 -9.21
CA ALA A 409 -9.09 -17.03 -9.52
C ALA A 409 -9.88 -17.86 -8.51
N ARG A 410 -9.80 -17.51 -7.22
CA ARG A 410 -10.54 -18.24 -6.17
C ARG A 410 -12.03 -18.00 -6.25
N THR A 411 -12.46 -16.77 -6.46
CA THR A 411 -13.88 -16.44 -6.62
C THR A 411 -14.48 -17.08 -7.89
N MET A 412 -13.72 -17.08 -8.99
CA MET A 412 -14.09 -17.81 -10.21
C MET A 412 -14.17 -19.31 -9.97
N HIS A 413 -13.20 -19.89 -9.29
CA HIS A 413 -13.21 -21.31 -8.94
C HIS A 413 -14.46 -21.70 -8.15
N ASP A 414 -14.80 -20.93 -7.11
CA ASP A 414 -15.99 -21.19 -6.29
C ASP A 414 -17.28 -21.02 -7.09
N ARG A 415 -17.33 -20.08 -8.04
CA ARG A 415 -18.44 -19.93 -8.99
C ARG A 415 -18.53 -21.17 -9.89
N ASP A 416 -17.43 -21.54 -10.52
CA ASP A 416 -17.37 -22.62 -11.50
C ASP A 416 -17.69 -23.97 -10.85
N ILE A 417 -17.28 -24.22 -9.60
CA ILE A 417 -17.72 -25.38 -8.82
C ILE A 417 -19.24 -25.37 -8.66
N ARG A 418 -19.81 -24.23 -8.24
CA ARG A 418 -21.27 -24.13 -8.02
C ARG A 418 -22.06 -24.34 -9.30
N GLU A 419 -21.64 -23.71 -10.40
CA GLU A 419 -22.32 -23.82 -11.70
C GLU A 419 -22.20 -25.24 -12.25
N THR A 420 -21.00 -25.84 -12.22
CA THR A 420 -20.75 -27.20 -12.67
C THR A 420 -21.56 -28.19 -11.82
N THR A 421 -21.51 -28.06 -10.49
CA THR A 421 -22.25 -28.94 -9.58
C THR A 421 -23.77 -28.79 -9.75
N LYS A 422 -24.26 -27.57 -9.95
CA LYS A 422 -25.68 -27.28 -10.21
C LYS A 422 -26.13 -27.94 -11.52
N TYR A 423 -25.33 -27.82 -12.59
CA TYR A 423 -25.68 -28.40 -13.88
C TYR A 423 -25.66 -29.94 -13.82
N VAL A 424 -24.53 -30.52 -13.39
CA VAL A 424 -24.37 -31.99 -13.32
C VAL A 424 -25.34 -32.60 -12.30
N GLY A 425 -25.58 -31.89 -11.17
CA GLY A 425 -26.57 -32.34 -10.18
C GLY A 425 -27.98 -32.36 -10.75
N SER A 426 -28.36 -31.35 -11.53
CA SER A 426 -29.66 -31.30 -12.21
C SER A 426 -29.77 -32.42 -13.28
N LEU A 427 -28.67 -32.73 -13.99
CA LEU A 427 -28.62 -33.84 -14.95
C LEU A 427 -28.82 -35.19 -14.24
N VAL A 428 -28.09 -35.40 -13.14
CA VAL A 428 -28.23 -36.63 -12.33
C VAL A 428 -29.65 -36.75 -11.78
N GLN A 429 -30.27 -35.69 -11.30
CA GLN A 429 -31.65 -35.69 -10.84
C GLN A 429 -32.64 -36.05 -11.97
N ALA A 430 -32.44 -35.53 -13.18
CA ALA A 430 -33.27 -35.88 -14.33
C ALA A 430 -33.14 -37.38 -14.67
N LEU A 431 -31.93 -37.93 -14.63
CA LEU A 431 -31.68 -39.35 -14.83
C LEU A 431 -32.30 -40.22 -13.73
N GLN A 432 -32.21 -39.80 -12.46
CA GLN A 432 -32.84 -40.49 -11.33
C GLN A 432 -34.38 -40.52 -11.46
N LYS A 433 -35.00 -39.41 -11.88
CA LYS A 433 -36.44 -39.36 -12.17
C LYS A 433 -36.84 -40.24 -13.33
N ALA A 434 -35.92 -40.44 -14.28
CA ALA A 434 -36.13 -41.44 -15.35
C ALA A 434 -35.94 -42.90 -14.88
N GLY A 435 -35.64 -43.15 -13.59
CA GLY A 435 -35.48 -44.48 -13.01
C GLY A 435 -34.08 -45.05 -13.20
N LEU A 436 -33.08 -44.22 -13.49
CA LEU A 436 -31.69 -44.67 -13.65
C LEU A 436 -30.90 -44.47 -12.35
N PRO A 437 -29.97 -45.38 -11.98
CA PRO A 437 -29.19 -45.30 -10.75
C PRO A 437 -28.01 -44.34 -10.90
N ALA A 438 -28.29 -43.07 -11.26
CA ALA A 438 -27.28 -42.04 -11.42
C ALA A 438 -26.86 -41.44 -10.07
N SER A 439 -25.59 -41.11 -9.92
CA SER A 439 -25.06 -40.49 -8.70
C SER A 439 -23.97 -39.46 -9.00
N LEU A 440 -23.79 -38.51 -8.07
CA LEU A 440 -22.78 -37.45 -8.13
C LEU A 440 -22.07 -37.35 -6.79
N VAL A 441 -20.74 -37.29 -6.81
CA VAL A 441 -19.90 -37.04 -5.63
C VAL A 441 -18.94 -35.92 -5.95
N LEU A 442 -19.03 -34.83 -5.19
CA LEU A 442 -18.09 -33.70 -5.24
C LEU A 442 -16.95 -33.95 -4.23
N SER A 443 -15.72 -33.86 -4.67
CA SER A 443 -14.54 -33.87 -3.83
C SER A 443 -13.69 -32.62 -4.13
N THR A 444 -13.44 -31.84 -3.10
CA THR A 444 -12.50 -30.71 -3.14
C THR A 444 -11.30 -31.06 -2.27
N PRO A 445 -10.06 -30.86 -2.75
CA PRO A 445 -8.90 -31.09 -1.91
C PRO A 445 -8.94 -30.16 -0.71
N GLN A 446 -9.05 -30.74 0.48
CA GLN A 446 -8.96 -29.96 1.72
C GLN A 446 -7.51 -29.60 1.96
N VAL A 447 -7.26 -28.31 2.15
CA VAL A 447 -5.96 -27.85 2.63
C VAL A 447 -5.80 -28.37 4.06
N ALA A 448 -4.92 -29.36 4.23
CA ALA A 448 -4.57 -29.85 5.57
C ALA A 448 -3.92 -28.69 6.35
N ILE A 449 -4.72 -28.03 7.17
CA ILE A 449 -4.21 -27.12 8.20
C ILE A 449 -3.55 -28.06 9.21
N SER A 450 -2.23 -28.18 9.15
CA SER A 450 -1.48 -28.96 10.14
C SER A 450 -1.69 -28.29 11.50
N ASP A 451 -2.46 -28.95 12.37
CA ASP A 451 -2.57 -28.59 13.77
C ASP A 451 -1.16 -28.47 14.36
N GLY A 452 -0.88 -27.30 14.95
CA GLY A 452 0.46 -26.88 15.38
C GLY A 452 1.10 -27.68 16.51
N SER A 453 0.72 -28.94 16.72
CA SER A 453 1.21 -29.79 17.81
C SER A 453 2.58 -30.44 17.58
N ASN A 454 3.11 -30.44 16.36
CA ASN A 454 4.44 -31.01 16.05
C ASN A 454 5.29 -30.01 15.25
N ARG A 455 5.82 -28.97 15.91
CA ARG A 455 6.75 -28.01 15.30
C ARG A 455 8.15 -28.61 15.20
N GLY A 456 8.45 -29.26 14.08
CA GLY A 456 9.82 -29.61 13.70
C GLY A 456 10.58 -28.37 13.16
N PRO A 457 11.92 -28.37 13.17
CA PRO A 457 12.77 -27.22 12.80
C PRO A 457 12.62 -26.71 11.35
N ASN A 458 11.87 -27.41 10.50
CA ASN A 458 11.66 -27.07 9.08
C ASN A 458 10.22 -26.67 8.73
N GLN A 459 9.40 -26.28 9.71
CA GLN A 459 8.02 -25.90 9.42
C GLN A 459 7.92 -24.51 8.78
N THR A 460 7.27 -24.46 7.62
CA THR A 460 6.88 -23.22 6.97
C THR A 460 5.89 -22.46 7.85
N SER A 461 6.08 -21.15 7.95
CA SER A 461 5.17 -20.25 8.68
C SER A 461 3.73 -20.39 8.16
N SER A 462 2.72 -20.26 9.03
CA SER A 462 1.29 -20.29 8.65
C SER A 462 0.98 -19.32 7.50
N ALA A 463 1.60 -18.13 7.51
CA ALA A 463 1.48 -17.16 6.44
C ALA A 463 2.08 -17.67 5.11
N GLN A 464 3.20 -18.37 5.13
CA GLN A 464 3.79 -18.98 3.92
C GLN A 464 2.93 -20.10 3.37
N THR A 465 2.34 -20.90 4.24
CA THR A 465 1.40 -21.95 3.83
C THR A 465 0.16 -21.34 3.19
N LEU A 466 -0.39 -20.29 3.77
CA LEU A 466 -1.54 -19.56 3.23
C LEU A 466 -1.22 -18.95 1.86
N VAL A 467 -0.08 -18.28 1.71
CA VAL A 467 0.34 -17.73 0.42
C VAL A 467 0.53 -18.83 -0.62
N ARG A 468 1.14 -19.96 -0.23
CA ARG A 468 1.33 -21.09 -1.13
C ARG A 468 -0.01 -21.62 -1.63
N THR A 469 -1.00 -21.78 -0.74
CA THR A 469 -2.35 -22.19 -1.14
C THR A 469 -3.05 -21.16 -2.01
N MET A 470 -2.79 -19.86 -1.82
CA MET A 470 -3.37 -18.80 -2.65
C MET A 470 -2.77 -18.75 -4.06
N LEU A 471 -1.48 -19.07 -4.20
CA LEU A 471 -0.75 -19.01 -5.46
C LEU A 471 -0.71 -20.37 -6.22
N GLN A 472 -1.23 -21.45 -5.63
CA GLN A 472 -1.36 -22.73 -6.32
C GLN A 472 -2.63 -22.78 -7.18
N PRO A 473 -2.62 -23.53 -8.28
CA PRO A 473 -3.85 -23.86 -9.01
C PRO A 473 -4.86 -24.51 -8.08
N LEU A 474 -6.13 -24.19 -8.28
CA LEU A 474 -7.24 -24.71 -7.49
C LEU A 474 -7.88 -25.87 -8.25
N ASP A 475 -7.99 -27.02 -7.61
CA ASP A 475 -8.53 -28.22 -8.21
C ASP A 475 -9.83 -28.66 -7.52
N PHE A 476 -10.76 -29.22 -8.28
CA PHE A 476 -11.90 -29.95 -7.74
C PHE A 476 -12.21 -31.18 -8.62
N THR A 477 -12.86 -32.14 -8.07
CA THR A 477 -13.22 -33.36 -8.79
C THR A 477 -14.69 -33.71 -8.56
N LEU A 478 -15.38 -34.07 -9.66
CA LEU A 478 -16.75 -34.54 -9.66
C LEU A 478 -16.77 -35.97 -10.21
N ALA A 479 -17.03 -36.93 -9.35
CA ALA A 479 -17.27 -38.31 -9.80
C ALA A 479 -18.75 -38.44 -10.15
N VAL A 480 -19.01 -38.78 -11.40
CA VAL A 480 -20.36 -38.93 -11.98
C VAL A 480 -20.55 -40.38 -12.41
N THR A 481 -21.64 -40.96 -11.96
CA THR A 481 -22.09 -42.27 -12.42
C THR A 481 -23.42 -42.09 -13.14
N ILE A 482 -23.50 -42.49 -14.39
CA ILE A 482 -24.74 -42.49 -15.19
C ILE A 482 -25.46 -43.80 -15.04
N LEU A 483 -24.71 -44.88 -15.21
CA LEU A 483 -25.13 -46.27 -15.06
C LEU A 483 -24.12 -47.04 -14.20
N PRO A 484 -24.47 -48.18 -13.59
CA PRO A 484 -23.51 -48.96 -12.77
C PRO A 484 -22.22 -49.32 -13.51
N THR A 485 -22.31 -49.48 -14.82
CA THR A 485 -21.18 -49.82 -15.71
C THR A 485 -20.48 -48.59 -16.28
N VAL A 486 -21.06 -47.40 -16.17
CA VAL A 486 -20.57 -46.16 -16.79
C VAL A 486 -20.40 -45.06 -15.76
N SER A 487 -19.15 -44.87 -15.38
CA SER A 487 -18.73 -43.75 -14.51
C SER A 487 -17.56 -42.99 -15.14
N PHE A 488 -17.43 -41.73 -14.78
CA PHE A 488 -16.30 -40.87 -15.17
C PHE A 488 -16.07 -39.81 -14.11
N THR A 489 -14.89 -39.24 -14.12
CA THR A 489 -14.51 -38.18 -13.19
C THR A 489 -14.18 -36.92 -13.97
N VAL A 490 -14.87 -35.84 -13.66
CA VAL A 490 -14.57 -34.48 -14.16
C VAL A 490 -13.62 -33.82 -13.18
N GLN A 491 -12.45 -33.44 -13.63
CA GLN A 491 -11.48 -32.64 -12.88
C GLN A 491 -11.52 -31.23 -13.40
N GLY A 492 -11.88 -30.29 -12.56
CA GLY A 492 -11.78 -28.85 -12.85
C GLY A 492 -10.53 -28.27 -12.21
N ARG A 493 -9.73 -27.55 -13.00
CA ARG A 493 -8.51 -26.88 -12.53
C ARG A 493 -8.53 -25.41 -12.94
N THR A 494 -8.48 -24.55 -11.94
CA THR A 494 -8.38 -23.09 -12.14
C THR A 494 -6.92 -22.66 -12.08
N HIS A 495 -6.41 -22.09 -13.17
CA HIS A 495 -5.06 -21.56 -13.28
C HIS A 495 -5.04 -20.06 -12.97
N LEU A 496 -3.95 -19.58 -12.35
CA LEU A 496 -3.74 -18.16 -12.08
C LEU A 496 -3.02 -17.47 -13.24
N SER A 497 -2.07 -18.15 -13.88
CA SER A 497 -1.19 -17.57 -14.88
C SER A 497 -0.91 -18.63 -15.99
N PRO A 498 -0.71 -18.23 -17.24
CA PRO A 498 -0.73 -16.86 -17.78
C PRO A 498 -2.13 -16.27 -17.89
N VAL A 499 -3.15 -17.11 -18.07
CA VAL A 499 -4.57 -16.73 -18.14
C VAL A 499 -5.28 -17.30 -16.91
N THR A 500 -6.10 -16.49 -16.25
CA THR A 500 -6.94 -16.95 -15.13
C THR A 500 -8.21 -17.54 -15.71
N ALA A 501 -8.27 -18.87 -15.76
CA ALA A 501 -9.41 -19.62 -16.31
C ALA A 501 -9.49 -21.00 -15.67
N THR A 502 -10.70 -21.56 -15.67
CA THR A 502 -10.94 -22.93 -15.24
C THR A 502 -11.04 -23.82 -16.46
N TYR A 503 -10.20 -24.83 -16.49
CA TYR A 503 -10.19 -25.87 -17.51
C TYR A 503 -10.71 -27.17 -16.91
N TYR A 504 -11.41 -27.95 -17.73
CA TYR A 504 -11.99 -29.21 -17.30
C TYR A 504 -11.35 -30.36 -18.03
N HIS A 505 -11.03 -31.42 -17.30
CA HIS A 505 -10.50 -32.65 -17.84
C HIS A 505 -11.37 -33.82 -17.39
N ILE A 506 -11.67 -34.71 -18.31
CA ILE A 506 -12.48 -35.89 -18.01
C ILE A 506 -11.58 -37.13 -18.00
N THR A 507 -11.57 -37.82 -16.87
CA THR A 507 -10.86 -39.09 -16.69
C THR A 507 -11.84 -40.24 -16.63
N LEU A 508 -11.58 -41.25 -17.40
CA LEU A 508 -12.36 -42.48 -17.42
C LEU A 508 -11.66 -43.55 -16.54
N PRO A 509 -12.41 -44.39 -15.81
CA PRO A 509 -11.84 -45.57 -15.19
C PRO A 509 -11.34 -46.53 -16.28
N PRO A 510 -10.34 -47.37 -15.99
CA PRO A 510 -9.86 -48.39 -16.93
C PRO A 510 -11.01 -49.30 -17.36
N GLU A 511 -11.06 -49.66 -18.65
CA GLU A 511 -12.09 -50.51 -19.27
C GLU A 511 -13.52 -49.91 -19.27
N SER A 512 -13.63 -48.55 -19.19
CA SER A 512 -14.92 -47.88 -19.26
C SER A 512 -15.56 -48.03 -20.65
N PRO A 513 -16.83 -48.42 -20.77
CA PRO A 513 -17.54 -48.46 -22.05
C PRO A 513 -17.55 -47.14 -22.80
N LEU A 514 -17.46 -46.02 -22.07
CA LEU A 514 -17.39 -44.67 -22.62
C LEU A 514 -16.21 -44.46 -23.58
N GLU A 515 -15.12 -45.21 -23.46
CA GLU A 515 -13.98 -45.10 -24.36
C GLU A 515 -14.34 -45.46 -25.80
N HIS A 516 -15.30 -46.38 -25.98
CA HIS A 516 -15.79 -46.81 -27.27
C HIS A 516 -17.02 -46.03 -27.74
N ILE A 517 -17.93 -45.67 -26.82
CA ILE A 517 -19.20 -44.98 -27.13
C ILE A 517 -18.97 -43.51 -27.44
N CYS A 518 -18.26 -42.79 -26.58
CA CYS A 518 -18.01 -41.38 -26.71
C CYS A 518 -16.71 -41.00 -25.98
N LYS A 519 -15.59 -41.21 -26.64
CA LYS A 519 -14.28 -40.86 -26.06
C LYS A 519 -14.18 -39.36 -25.76
N PRO A 520 -13.81 -38.97 -24.50
CA PRO A 520 -13.57 -37.56 -24.18
C PRO A 520 -12.36 -37.03 -24.96
N TYR A 521 -12.29 -35.74 -25.10
CA TYR A 521 -11.09 -35.09 -25.63
C TYR A 521 -9.88 -35.48 -24.79
N HIS A 522 -8.77 -35.76 -25.45
CA HIS A 522 -7.51 -36.03 -24.75
C HIS A 522 -6.97 -34.79 -24.04
N ASP A 523 -7.24 -33.62 -24.63
CA ASP A 523 -6.91 -32.35 -24.05
C ASP A 523 -8.02 -31.87 -23.10
N VAL A 524 -7.84 -30.66 -22.56
CA VAL A 524 -8.79 -30.05 -21.62
C VAL A 524 -9.92 -29.32 -22.34
N TYR A 525 -11.09 -29.29 -21.74
CA TYR A 525 -12.22 -28.46 -22.18
C TYR A 525 -11.98 -27.02 -21.68
N PRO A 526 -12.06 -26.02 -22.57
CA PRO A 526 -11.65 -24.65 -22.24
C PRO A 526 -12.65 -23.92 -21.33
N ASP A 527 -13.91 -24.32 -21.34
CA ASP A 527 -14.99 -23.70 -20.58
C ASP A 527 -16.08 -24.72 -20.18
N LEU A 528 -16.99 -24.24 -19.32
CA LEU A 528 -18.10 -25.05 -18.83
C LEU A 528 -19.04 -25.47 -19.96
N GLN A 529 -19.24 -24.61 -20.99
CA GLN A 529 -20.17 -24.91 -22.08
C GLN A 529 -19.66 -26.10 -22.92
N ALA A 530 -18.37 -26.13 -23.23
CA ALA A 530 -17.76 -27.25 -23.95
C ALA A 530 -17.85 -28.57 -23.14
N LEU A 531 -17.70 -28.50 -21.81
CA LEU A 531 -17.93 -29.62 -20.93
C LEU A 531 -19.38 -30.09 -20.98
N VAL A 532 -20.34 -29.18 -20.87
CA VAL A 532 -21.77 -29.42 -20.91
C VAL A 532 -22.17 -30.09 -22.23
N ASP A 533 -21.69 -29.59 -23.36
CA ASP A 533 -21.99 -30.17 -24.69
C ASP A 533 -21.48 -31.61 -24.82
N TYR A 534 -20.29 -31.89 -24.27
CA TYR A 534 -19.77 -33.26 -24.19
C TYR A 534 -20.64 -34.14 -23.28
N LEU A 535 -20.98 -33.66 -22.07
CA LEU A 535 -21.78 -34.45 -21.10
C LEU A 535 -23.16 -34.80 -21.68
N ASN A 536 -23.79 -33.86 -22.35
CA ASN A 536 -25.09 -34.08 -23.00
C ASN A 536 -25.01 -35.13 -24.11
N THR A 537 -23.98 -35.03 -24.96
CA THR A 537 -23.75 -35.96 -26.03
C THR A 537 -23.39 -37.35 -25.51
N ALA A 538 -22.47 -37.41 -24.54
CA ALA A 538 -22.04 -38.68 -23.94
C ALA A 538 -23.20 -39.39 -23.24
N THR A 539 -24.00 -38.66 -22.44
CA THR A 539 -25.16 -39.21 -21.76
C THR A 539 -26.20 -39.75 -22.75
N ALA A 540 -26.51 -38.97 -23.81
CA ALA A 540 -27.46 -39.44 -24.83
C ALA A 540 -27.00 -40.71 -25.55
N ARG A 541 -25.69 -40.79 -25.89
CA ARG A 541 -25.10 -41.99 -26.51
C ARG A 541 -25.08 -43.18 -25.58
N VAL A 542 -24.70 -42.98 -24.31
CA VAL A 542 -24.71 -44.06 -23.31
C VAL A 542 -26.10 -44.62 -23.11
N LEU A 543 -27.12 -43.75 -23.03
CA LEU A 543 -28.51 -44.21 -22.89
C LEU A 543 -28.99 -44.95 -24.13
N SER A 544 -28.67 -44.48 -25.32
CA SER A 544 -28.95 -45.17 -26.59
C SER A 544 -28.32 -46.58 -26.62
N GLU A 545 -27.03 -46.67 -26.30
CA GLU A 545 -26.32 -47.98 -26.27
C GLU A 545 -26.86 -48.91 -25.20
N HIS A 546 -27.17 -48.37 -23.99
CA HIS A 546 -27.77 -49.17 -22.91
C HIS A 546 -29.13 -49.75 -23.29
N ILE A 547 -30.00 -48.95 -23.91
CA ILE A 547 -31.30 -49.44 -24.36
C ILE A 547 -31.14 -50.43 -25.51
N LEU A 548 -30.24 -50.17 -26.47
CA LEU A 548 -29.93 -51.11 -27.55
C LEU A 548 -29.46 -52.47 -27.04
N SER A 549 -28.51 -52.46 -26.07
CA SER A 549 -28.02 -53.71 -25.46
C SER A 549 -29.12 -54.48 -24.72
N LYS A 550 -30.03 -53.77 -24.03
CA LYS A 550 -31.19 -54.40 -23.39
C LYS A 550 -32.18 -54.97 -24.40
N LEU A 551 -32.45 -54.28 -25.51
CA LEU A 551 -33.30 -54.78 -26.57
C LEU A 551 -32.73 -56.03 -27.24
N MET A 552 -31.42 -56.06 -27.47
CA MET A 552 -30.73 -57.24 -27.99
C MET A 552 -30.76 -58.41 -26.98
N ALA A 553 -30.56 -58.16 -25.68
CA ALA A 553 -30.60 -59.15 -24.63
C ALA A 553 -32.00 -59.72 -24.40
N ALA A 554 -33.07 -58.95 -24.63
CA ALA A 554 -34.46 -59.38 -24.51
C ALA A 554 -34.92 -60.29 -25.66
N GLY A 555 -34.02 -60.65 -26.59
CA GLY A 555 -34.33 -61.62 -27.66
C GLY A 555 -35.31 -61.07 -28.70
N SER A 556 -35.30 -59.77 -28.93
CA SER A 556 -36.09 -59.12 -29.98
C SER A 556 -35.71 -59.69 -31.34
N THR A 557 -36.71 -60.21 -32.08
CA THR A 557 -36.51 -60.75 -33.45
C THR A 557 -36.30 -59.63 -34.48
N ALA A 558 -36.37 -58.37 -34.06
CA ALA A 558 -36.24 -57.20 -34.88
C ALA A 558 -34.77 -56.72 -34.93
N ASP A 559 -34.27 -56.37 -36.11
CA ASP A 559 -32.92 -55.80 -36.30
C ASP A 559 -32.87 -54.33 -35.86
N TRP A 560 -32.26 -54.10 -34.71
CA TRP A 560 -32.04 -52.77 -34.13
C TRP A 560 -30.67 -52.25 -34.45
N THR A 561 -30.59 -51.03 -34.95
CA THR A 561 -29.29 -50.36 -35.22
C THR A 561 -29.26 -48.96 -34.64
N GLN A 562 -28.06 -48.52 -34.30
CA GLN A 562 -27.83 -47.17 -33.81
C GLN A 562 -27.55 -46.22 -35.00
N ASP A 563 -28.04 -44.99 -34.95
CA ASP A 563 -27.74 -43.98 -35.94
C ASP A 563 -26.24 -43.58 -35.90
N VAL A 564 -25.73 -42.99 -37.00
CA VAL A 564 -24.34 -42.50 -37.12
C VAL A 564 -23.95 -41.54 -35.98
N LYS A 565 -24.90 -40.77 -35.49
CA LYS A 565 -24.69 -39.88 -34.34
C LYS A 565 -24.59 -40.63 -33.00
N GLY A 566 -25.07 -41.88 -32.94
CA GLY A 566 -25.10 -42.64 -31.72
C GLY A 566 -26.15 -42.20 -30.70
N THR A 567 -27.07 -41.31 -31.05
CA THR A 567 -28.09 -40.77 -30.14
C THR A 567 -29.49 -41.25 -30.43
N SER A 568 -29.69 -42.04 -31.47
CA SER A 568 -30.99 -42.64 -31.78
C SER A 568 -30.85 -44.09 -32.20
N ILE A 569 -31.91 -44.86 -31.98
CA ILE A 569 -32.05 -46.26 -32.30
C ILE A 569 -33.13 -46.40 -33.36
N ARG A 570 -32.82 -47.12 -34.44
CA ARG A 570 -33.75 -47.38 -35.52
C ARG A 570 -34.00 -48.88 -35.63
N ASN A 571 -35.23 -49.20 -36.02
CA ASN A 571 -35.59 -50.53 -36.35
C ASN A 571 -35.48 -50.73 -37.89
N LEU A 572 -34.67 -51.67 -38.34
CA LEU A 572 -34.46 -51.95 -39.77
C LEU A 572 -35.68 -52.60 -40.43
N ASP A 573 -36.48 -53.36 -39.66
CA ASP A 573 -37.68 -54.02 -40.17
C ASP A 573 -38.86 -53.05 -40.31
N ARG A 574 -38.89 -52.02 -39.45
CA ARG A 574 -39.88 -50.94 -39.47
C ARG A 574 -39.17 -49.63 -39.76
N GLN A 575 -39.03 -49.26 -41.06
CA GLN A 575 -38.26 -48.08 -41.51
C GLN A 575 -38.76 -46.76 -40.86
N ASP A 576 -39.96 -46.75 -40.29
CA ASP A 576 -40.64 -45.61 -39.71
C ASP A 576 -40.45 -45.43 -38.22
N PHE A 577 -39.63 -46.30 -37.57
CA PHE A 577 -39.42 -46.25 -36.11
C PHE A 577 -38.04 -45.68 -35.78
N ASP A 578 -38.07 -44.48 -35.21
CA ASP A 578 -36.87 -43.76 -34.72
C ASP A 578 -37.06 -43.34 -33.25
N LEU A 579 -36.22 -43.86 -32.37
CA LEU A 579 -36.20 -43.52 -30.95
C LEU A 579 -34.95 -42.72 -30.63
N GLY A 580 -35.10 -41.41 -30.46
CA GLY A 580 -34.00 -40.51 -30.22
C GLY A 580 -33.89 -40.08 -28.75
N PHE A 581 -32.65 -40.08 -28.23
CA PHE A 581 -32.30 -39.59 -26.90
C PHE A 581 -31.59 -38.25 -27.02
N ALA A 582 -32.02 -37.26 -26.26
CA ALA A 582 -31.38 -35.97 -26.24
C ALA A 582 -31.43 -35.37 -24.82
N ILE A 583 -30.42 -34.64 -24.48
CA ILE A 583 -30.45 -33.79 -23.30
C ILE A 583 -30.53 -32.34 -23.79
N ASP A 584 -31.58 -31.64 -23.42
CA ASP A 584 -31.84 -30.27 -23.84
C ASP A 584 -32.06 -29.40 -22.61
N LYS A 585 -31.83 -28.09 -22.72
CA LYS A 585 -32.07 -27.14 -21.64
C LYS A 585 -33.56 -26.79 -21.61
N GLN A 586 -34.23 -27.06 -20.49
CA GLN A 586 -35.55 -26.56 -20.18
C GLN A 586 -35.45 -25.70 -18.92
N ASP A 587 -35.85 -24.43 -18.99
CA ASP A 587 -35.73 -23.47 -17.88
C ASP A 587 -34.33 -23.41 -17.28
N ASP A 588 -33.31 -23.33 -18.15
CA ASP A 588 -31.89 -23.30 -17.81
C ASP A 588 -31.34 -24.55 -17.04
N LYS A 589 -32.12 -25.62 -17.03
CA LYS A 589 -31.74 -26.91 -16.42
C LYS A 589 -31.76 -28.03 -17.47
N PRO A 590 -30.84 -29.01 -17.36
CA PRO A 590 -30.85 -30.16 -18.26
C PRO A 590 -32.08 -31.03 -18.02
N ALA A 591 -32.73 -31.42 -19.10
CA ALA A 591 -33.83 -32.36 -19.12
C ALA A 591 -33.55 -33.46 -20.11
N LEU A 592 -33.80 -34.70 -19.69
CA LEU A 592 -33.73 -35.86 -20.57
C LEU A 592 -35.00 -35.88 -21.42
N ILE A 593 -34.80 -35.92 -22.73
CA ILE A 593 -35.89 -35.98 -23.70
C ILE A 593 -35.76 -37.24 -24.53
N VAL A 594 -36.82 -38.02 -24.56
CA VAL A 594 -36.95 -39.14 -25.47
C VAL A 594 -37.99 -38.78 -26.53
N ARG A 595 -37.63 -38.96 -27.80
CA ARG A 595 -38.45 -38.68 -28.95
C ARG A 595 -38.70 -39.97 -29.71
N HIS A 596 -39.94 -40.29 -29.93
CA HIS A 596 -40.35 -41.41 -30.81
C HIS A 596 -40.99 -40.79 -32.04
N ALA A 597 -40.37 -41.03 -33.18
CA ALA A 597 -40.96 -40.69 -34.48
C ALA A 597 -41.56 -41.95 -35.09
N SER A 598 -42.85 -41.93 -35.41
CA SER A 598 -43.53 -42.97 -36.17
C SER A 598 -44.24 -42.37 -37.38
N GLU A 599 -44.08 -43.00 -38.52
CA GLU A 599 -44.85 -42.65 -39.72
C GLU A 599 -46.02 -43.60 -39.86
N GLU A 600 -47.25 -43.14 -39.56
CA GLU A 600 -48.46 -43.84 -39.88
C GLU A 600 -49.07 -43.27 -41.12
N GLY A 601 -48.80 -43.87 -42.30
CA GLY A 601 -49.26 -43.37 -43.60
C GLY A 601 -48.56 -42.07 -44.03
N GLN A 602 -49.29 -41.03 -44.37
CA GLN A 602 -48.72 -39.73 -44.78
C GLN A 602 -48.44 -38.74 -43.63
N LYS A 603 -48.64 -39.14 -42.38
CA LYS A 603 -48.42 -38.25 -41.21
C LYS A 603 -47.30 -38.77 -40.33
N ARG A 604 -46.26 -37.98 -40.21
CA ARG A 604 -45.17 -38.21 -39.23
C ARG A 604 -45.66 -37.70 -37.87
N SER A 605 -45.84 -38.61 -36.92
CA SER A 605 -46.16 -38.25 -35.53
C SER A 605 -44.90 -38.33 -34.68
N VAL A 606 -44.61 -37.33 -33.86
CA VAL A 606 -43.50 -37.29 -32.92
C VAL A 606 -44.07 -37.20 -31.52
N LYS A 607 -43.92 -38.27 -30.74
CA LYS A 607 -44.20 -38.25 -29.31
C LYS A 607 -42.95 -37.86 -28.56
N LYS A 608 -43.08 -37.06 -27.51
CA LYS A 608 -41.95 -36.56 -26.70
C LYS A 608 -42.25 -36.82 -25.22
N TRP A 609 -41.31 -37.44 -24.54
CA TRP A 609 -41.31 -37.62 -23.08
C TRP A 609 -40.16 -36.82 -22.49
N THR A 610 -40.38 -36.19 -21.33
CA THR A 610 -39.36 -35.30 -20.74
C THR A 610 -39.27 -35.58 -19.24
N TRP A 611 -38.03 -35.76 -18.77
CA TRP A 611 -37.68 -35.83 -17.34
C TRP A 611 -36.79 -34.65 -17.02
N ALA A 612 -37.26 -33.74 -16.18
CA ALA A 612 -36.52 -32.57 -15.76
C ALA A 612 -36.28 -32.59 -14.23
N ALA A 613 -35.21 -31.94 -13.77
CA ALA A 613 -34.94 -31.83 -12.33
C ALA A 613 -36.03 -31.10 -11.57
N ALA A 614 -36.66 -30.08 -12.18
CA ALA A 614 -37.78 -29.32 -11.63
C ALA A 614 -38.94 -29.35 -12.63
N GLY A 615 -40.18 -29.56 -12.15
CA GLY A 615 -41.41 -29.62 -12.96
C GLY A 615 -42.09 -30.98 -12.93
N ASP A 616 -43.26 -31.07 -13.54
CA ASP A 616 -43.99 -32.34 -13.72
C ASP A 616 -43.19 -33.23 -14.66
N SER A 617 -42.49 -34.22 -14.09
CA SER A 617 -41.96 -35.33 -14.85
C SER A 617 -43.06 -36.33 -15.10
N GLU A 618 -43.10 -36.93 -16.29
CA GLU A 618 -43.95 -38.10 -16.52
C GLU A 618 -43.60 -39.15 -15.46
N GLY A 619 -44.57 -39.62 -14.70
CA GLY A 619 -44.39 -40.53 -13.55
C GLY A 619 -43.93 -41.93 -13.91
N SER A 620 -43.54 -42.17 -15.17
CA SER A 620 -43.11 -43.48 -15.68
C SER A 620 -41.58 -43.52 -15.88
N SER A 621 -40.94 -44.62 -15.54
CA SER A 621 -39.51 -44.82 -15.75
C SER A 621 -39.17 -44.89 -17.25
N LEU A 622 -37.92 -44.53 -17.60
CA LEU A 622 -37.42 -44.62 -18.97
C LEU A 622 -37.61 -46.01 -19.57
N HIS A 623 -37.32 -47.05 -18.79
CA HIS A 623 -37.49 -48.44 -19.22
C HIS A 623 -38.96 -48.78 -19.49
N HIS A 624 -39.90 -48.26 -18.68
CA HIS A 624 -41.33 -48.48 -18.89
C HIS A 624 -41.82 -47.77 -20.17
N VAL A 625 -41.41 -46.50 -20.38
CA VAL A 625 -41.74 -45.74 -21.58
C VAL A 625 -41.23 -46.43 -22.84
N VAL A 626 -39.93 -46.84 -22.83
CA VAL A 626 -39.34 -47.51 -23.97
C VAL A 626 -39.99 -48.90 -24.19
N GLY A 627 -40.30 -49.63 -23.13
CA GLY A 627 -41.05 -50.93 -23.19
C GLY A 627 -42.42 -50.78 -23.80
N GLN A 628 -43.18 -49.74 -23.44
CA GLN A 628 -44.46 -49.41 -24.07
C GLN A 628 -44.35 -49.11 -25.57
N ILE A 629 -43.30 -48.38 -25.96
CA ILE A 629 -43.08 -47.96 -27.35
C ILE A 629 -42.70 -49.20 -28.19
N VAL A 630 -41.82 -50.07 -27.67
CA VAL A 630 -41.34 -51.26 -28.36
C VAL A 630 -42.32 -52.44 -28.31
N GLY A 631 -43.24 -52.43 -27.33
CA GLY A 631 -44.18 -53.51 -27.08
C GLY A 631 -43.57 -54.70 -26.36
N GLN A 632 -42.48 -54.51 -25.62
CA GLN A 632 -41.77 -55.50 -24.82
C GLN A 632 -41.55 -55.01 -23.40
N ASP A 633 -41.71 -55.85 -22.42
CA ASP A 633 -41.37 -55.51 -21.02
C ASP A 633 -39.85 -55.48 -20.84
N LEU A 634 -39.29 -54.27 -20.71
CA LEU A 634 -37.89 -54.01 -20.41
C LEU A 634 -37.66 -53.81 -18.90
N SER A 635 -38.58 -54.30 -18.05
CA SER A 635 -38.42 -54.21 -16.60
C SER A 635 -37.21 -55.01 -16.16
N ASP A 636 -36.36 -54.42 -15.30
CA ASP A 636 -35.20 -55.06 -14.71
C ASP A 636 -35.66 -56.32 -13.96
N GLY A 637 -35.38 -57.50 -14.50
CA GLY A 637 -35.33 -58.70 -13.73
C GLY A 637 -34.29 -58.51 -12.62
N ALA A 638 -34.77 -58.48 -11.38
CA ALA A 638 -33.96 -58.32 -10.19
C ALA A 638 -32.76 -59.27 -10.26
N MET A 639 -31.52 -58.67 -10.25
CA MET A 639 -30.32 -59.29 -9.79
C MET A 639 -29.74 -58.49 -8.65
#